data_a1599ec80569d374e631f7f67da61fcd
#
_entry.id   a1599ec80569d374e631f7f67da61fcd
#
_cell.length_a   1.000
_cell.length_b   1.000
_cell.length_c   1.000
_cell.angle_alpha   90.00
_cell.angle_beta   90.00
_cell.angle_gamma   90.00
#
_symmetry.space_group_name_H-M   'P 1'
#
loop_
_entity.id
_entity.type
_entity.pdbx_description
1 polymer ?
#
loop_
_entity_poly.entity_id
_entity_poly.type
_entity_poly.pdbx_seq_one_letter_code
_entity_poly.pdbx_strand_id
1 'polypeptide(L)'
;MHSTRTVARRLQRLVVGAIAAVALLAAAPSATAQTLQQVVKERGLTQQDVLAAAKTYVPTGKRDEFVAFSSGGQSGMVIVYGVPSMRILKYIAVFNPEPWQAYGFDEESKAVLDQGRINGKDITWGDTHHPALSETNGDYDGQYLFINDKANPRLAVIDLHDFETKQIVANPIFQSQHGGAFVSENTEYVIEAAQYAAPLGGAYAPLERFNEDYRGGVTYWKFNREKGRLDASQSFSLELPPYSQDLSDFGKLASTGWSFTNSFCSERYVGGIERGRPPFEAGCSAKDTDYLHVINWKKAAQVAAAGKVKMINGHKVIMMDTAIKEGLVFLIPEPKSPHGVDVTPDGDYITISGKLDSHSYVYSWKKIKAAIDAKNFAGKDPYGLPIIDLKTALHTQVPLGLGPLHTQYDSKKGIAYTSLYVDSMVARWDYINGKLLDRLPIHYNIGHLMTMHGDTVKPRGKYLVSLNKLAIDRFQPVGPLHPQNHQLIDIGGNKMSLLYDMPVPLGEPHYSVAIEASLLKPGIRYKVGTNTRTGEISPHKTRAGEERTERSGNKVTVHGTLIRSHITPEIIEVNEGDEVTIHLTNLERAQDQTHGFTVSKYNVNGSWEPGKTATVKFTADVPGVFPYYCTEFCSALHLEMQGYVLVKPKGYKAKVGDLMAKDQYTQADYEKQVKACVETQAVIDGVVGFITGQNYKDFAPVVALVEDATEQLGYAEGPKGKAEEEAAKGNYHSATLWAGQWWQYQVKAADIGLRAKTYLEQHGSKPVK
;
A
#
# COMPACT_ATOMS: atom_id res chain seq x y z
N MET A 1 61.04 16.64 59.37
CA MET A 1 59.82 17.50 59.41
C MET A 1 59.55 18.31 58.14
N HIS A 2 59.97 17.83 56.96
CA HIS A 2 59.75 18.56 55.70
C HIS A 2 58.77 17.82 54.70
N SER A 3 58.33 16.61 55.03
CA SER A 3 57.55 15.76 54.13
C SER A 3 56.03 15.94 54.29
N THR A 4 55.55 16.31 55.46
CA THR A 4 54.10 16.38 55.76
C THR A 4 53.39 17.64 55.29
N ARG A 5 54.13 18.75 55.07
CA ARG A 5 53.56 20.04 54.60
C ARG A 5 53.31 20.04 53.09
N THR A 6 54.01 19.24 52.30
CA THR A 6 53.83 19.18 50.83
C THR A 6 52.62 18.34 50.42
N VAL A 7 52.31 17.27 51.17
CA VAL A 7 51.11 16.41 50.93
C VAL A 7 49.82 17.15 51.29
N ALA A 8 49.82 17.89 52.42
CA ALA A 8 48.67 18.69 52.83
C ALA A 8 48.32 19.82 51.80
N ARG A 9 49.33 20.48 51.24
CA ARG A 9 49.09 21.49 50.21
C ARG A 9 48.65 20.92 48.87
N ARG A 10 49.00 19.70 48.50
CA ARG A 10 48.50 18.99 47.30
C ARG A 10 47.06 18.55 47.48
N LEU A 11 46.69 18.01 48.66
CA LEU A 11 45.29 17.66 48.99
C LEU A 11 44.38 18.87 49.06
N GLN A 12 44.83 20.02 49.64
CA GLN A 12 44.04 21.26 49.60
C GLN A 12 43.82 21.82 48.19
N ARG A 13 44.81 21.73 47.31
CA ARG A 13 44.65 22.14 45.92
C ARG A 13 43.75 21.20 45.10
N LEU A 14 43.71 19.92 45.39
CA LEU A 14 42.82 18.94 44.80
C LEU A 14 41.35 19.14 45.27
N VAL A 15 41.14 19.43 46.55
CA VAL A 15 39.80 19.69 47.11
C VAL A 15 39.26 21.03 46.62
N VAL A 16 40.08 22.08 46.52
CA VAL A 16 39.65 23.36 45.97
C VAL A 16 39.40 23.25 44.48
N GLY A 17 40.18 22.44 43.72
CA GLY A 17 39.96 22.16 42.30
C GLY A 17 38.66 21.36 42.07
N ALA A 18 38.35 20.38 42.95
CA ALA A 18 37.11 19.63 42.87
C ALA A 18 35.87 20.45 43.22
N ILE A 19 35.96 21.36 44.21
CA ILE A 19 34.86 22.26 44.58
C ILE A 19 34.64 23.30 43.47
N ALA A 20 35.70 23.81 42.85
CA ALA A 20 35.58 24.73 41.69
C ALA A 20 35.01 24.02 40.45
N ALA A 21 35.35 22.75 40.21
CA ALA A 21 34.75 21.95 39.13
C ALA A 21 33.28 21.62 39.34
N VAL A 22 32.87 21.35 40.59
CA VAL A 22 31.46 21.14 40.98
C VAL A 22 30.69 22.45 40.93
N ALA A 23 31.29 23.58 41.31
CA ALA A 23 30.65 24.90 41.18
C ALA A 23 30.53 25.36 39.71
N LEU A 24 31.45 24.97 38.82
CA LEU A 24 31.37 25.23 37.38
C LEU A 24 30.33 24.31 36.69
N LEU A 25 30.11 23.10 37.19
CA LEU A 25 29.03 22.22 36.74
C LEU A 25 27.64 22.65 37.25
N ALA A 26 27.58 23.36 38.39
CA ALA A 26 26.34 23.93 38.92
C ALA A 26 25.98 25.29 38.29
N ALA A 27 26.89 25.92 37.52
CA ALA A 27 26.70 27.20 36.83
C ALA A 27 26.57 27.06 35.30
N ALA A 28 26.41 25.84 34.77
CA ALA A 28 25.87 25.70 33.42
C ALA A 28 24.44 26.23 33.46
N PRO A 29 24.07 27.27 32.67
CA PRO A 29 22.67 27.67 32.60
C PRO A 29 21.92 26.42 32.19
N SER A 30 21.02 25.92 33.06
CA SER A 30 20.03 24.96 32.67
C SER A 30 19.36 25.59 31.44
N ALA A 31 19.58 25.02 30.27
CA ALA A 31 18.90 25.44 29.07
C ALA A 31 17.40 25.30 29.40
N THR A 32 16.80 26.42 29.82
CA THR A 32 15.36 26.48 30.06
C THR A 32 14.71 26.16 28.72
N ALA A 33 13.94 25.08 28.68
CA ALA A 33 13.20 24.72 27.48
C ALA A 33 12.42 25.94 27.01
N GLN A 34 12.51 26.29 25.73
CA GLN A 34 11.79 27.41 25.15
C GLN A 34 10.29 27.30 25.46
N THR A 35 9.68 28.38 25.84
CA THR A 35 8.23 28.42 25.99
C THR A 35 7.54 28.49 24.63
N LEU A 36 6.30 28.04 24.54
CA LEU A 36 5.51 28.15 23.31
C LEU A 36 5.48 29.59 22.78
N GLN A 37 5.32 30.59 23.65
CA GLN A 37 5.29 32.01 23.28
C GLN A 37 6.60 32.49 22.66
N GLN A 38 7.75 32.01 23.18
CA GLN A 38 9.06 32.31 22.59
C GLN A 38 9.20 31.73 21.18
N VAL A 39 8.84 30.44 20.99
CA VAL A 39 8.91 29.78 19.67
C VAL A 39 7.95 30.45 18.67
N VAL A 40 6.72 30.77 19.07
CA VAL A 40 5.74 31.44 18.21
C VAL A 40 6.29 32.81 17.75
N LYS A 41 6.86 33.60 18.67
CA LYS A 41 7.42 34.92 18.37
C LYS A 41 8.64 34.79 17.43
N GLU A 42 9.58 33.89 17.72
CA GLU A 42 10.81 33.69 16.92
C GLU A 42 10.52 33.23 15.49
N ARG A 43 9.51 32.37 15.33
CA ARG A 43 9.08 31.87 14.01
C ARG A 43 8.07 32.78 13.30
N GLY A 44 7.62 33.84 13.91
CA GLY A 44 6.61 34.75 13.34
C GLY A 44 5.26 34.09 13.08
N LEU A 45 4.88 33.09 13.89
CA LEU A 45 3.63 32.32 13.69
C LEU A 45 2.41 33.11 14.15
N THR A 46 1.34 32.97 13.37
CA THR A 46 0.02 33.48 13.75
C THR A 46 -0.70 32.51 14.70
N GLN A 47 -1.78 32.95 15.32
CA GLN A 47 -2.63 32.07 16.13
C GLN A 47 -3.22 30.93 15.30
N GLN A 48 -3.52 31.18 14.01
CA GLN A 48 -4.03 30.15 13.09
C GLN A 48 -2.96 29.09 12.80
N ASP A 49 -1.69 29.49 12.62
CA ASP A 49 -0.59 28.55 12.43
C ASP A 49 -0.39 27.64 13.64
N VAL A 50 -0.46 28.22 14.85
CA VAL A 50 -0.37 27.44 16.10
C VAL A 50 -1.54 26.45 16.22
N LEU A 51 -2.75 26.88 15.87
CA LEU A 51 -3.92 26.00 15.86
C LEU A 51 -3.80 24.88 14.85
N ALA A 52 -3.33 25.18 13.64
CA ALA A 52 -3.08 24.19 12.60
C ALA A 52 -2.04 23.16 13.05
N ALA A 53 -0.92 23.62 13.63
CA ALA A 53 0.12 22.75 14.18
C ALA A 53 -0.44 21.85 15.30
N ALA A 54 -1.27 22.39 16.22
CA ALA A 54 -1.87 21.61 17.29
C ALA A 54 -2.85 20.54 16.77
N LYS A 55 -3.57 20.82 15.68
CA LYS A 55 -4.52 19.87 15.05
C LYS A 55 -3.84 18.77 14.23
N THR A 56 -2.62 19.01 13.75
CA THR A 56 -1.88 18.06 12.91
C THR A 56 -0.80 17.29 13.66
N TYR A 57 -0.42 17.77 14.84
CA TYR A 57 0.60 17.11 15.64
C TYR A 57 0.10 15.80 16.23
N VAL A 58 0.81 14.72 15.91
CA VAL A 58 0.62 13.41 16.53
C VAL A 58 1.86 13.11 17.38
N PRO A 59 1.71 12.97 18.71
CA PRO A 59 2.83 12.72 19.61
C PRO A 59 3.60 11.46 19.28
N THR A 60 4.90 11.45 19.58
CA THR A 60 5.75 10.26 19.44
C THR A 60 5.13 9.06 20.14
N GLY A 61 5.14 7.90 19.50
CA GLY A 61 4.53 6.67 20.00
C GLY A 61 3.01 6.60 19.86
N LYS A 62 2.37 7.62 19.30
CA LYS A 62 0.93 7.60 18.96
C LYS A 62 0.73 7.38 17.47
N ARG A 63 -0.39 6.74 17.14
CA ARG A 63 -0.84 6.55 15.77
C ARG A 63 -1.73 7.70 15.33
N ASP A 64 -1.74 7.96 14.03
CA ASP A 64 -2.74 8.83 13.42
C ASP A 64 -4.15 8.26 13.62
N GLU A 65 -5.16 9.11 13.55
CA GLU A 65 -6.56 8.71 13.70
C GLU A 65 -7.04 7.95 12.47
N PHE A 66 -6.59 8.39 11.29
CA PHE A 66 -6.90 7.75 10.01
C PHE A 66 -5.62 7.40 9.26
N VAL A 67 -5.75 6.41 8.38
CA VAL A 67 -4.72 6.04 7.40
C VAL A 67 -5.31 6.23 6.01
N ALA A 68 -4.59 6.94 5.17
CA ALA A 68 -4.97 7.22 3.80
C ALA A 68 -4.14 6.39 2.82
N PHE A 69 -4.79 5.95 1.75
CA PHE A 69 -4.21 5.25 0.61
C PHE A 69 -4.41 6.11 -0.63
N SER A 70 -3.32 6.65 -1.16
CA SER A 70 -3.33 7.47 -2.36
C SER A 70 -2.65 6.75 -3.52
N SER A 71 -3.21 6.90 -4.70
CA SER A 71 -2.49 6.47 -5.90
C SER A 71 -1.15 7.21 -6.02
N GLY A 72 -0.13 6.51 -6.47
CA GLY A 72 1.19 7.09 -6.77
C GLY A 72 1.40 7.38 -8.26
N GLY A 73 0.33 7.29 -9.07
CA GLY A 73 0.36 7.55 -10.50
C GLY A 73 1.37 6.70 -11.25
N GLN A 74 2.17 7.31 -12.10
CA GLN A 74 3.16 6.62 -12.93
C GLN A 74 4.29 5.95 -12.15
N SER A 75 4.36 6.12 -10.82
CA SER A 75 5.26 5.32 -10.01
C SER A 75 4.83 3.85 -9.91
N GLY A 76 3.57 3.54 -10.23
CA GLY A 76 3.01 2.20 -10.12
C GLY A 76 2.80 1.74 -8.68
N MET A 77 2.86 2.64 -7.69
CA MET A 77 2.78 2.36 -6.25
C MET A 77 1.53 2.98 -5.61
N VAL A 78 1.21 2.57 -4.40
CA VAL A 78 0.27 3.24 -3.51
C VAL A 78 1.04 3.93 -2.39
N ILE A 79 0.70 5.19 -2.13
CA ILE A 79 1.25 5.98 -1.02
C ILE A 79 0.35 5.79 0.19
N VAL A 80 0.91 5.35 1.31
CA VAL A 80 0.21 5.22 2.59
C VAL A 80 0.67 6.32 3.52
N TYR A 81 -0.25 7.12 4.04
CA TYR A 81 0.08 8.22 4.97
C TYR A 81 -0.95 8.36 6.08
N GLY A 82 -0.51 8.94 7.21
CA GLY A 82 -1.37 9.17 8.35
C GLY A 82 -2.12 10.50 8.26
N VAL A 83 -3.34 10.55 8.76
CA VAL A 83 -4.14 11.77 8.92
C VAL A 83 -4.53 11.87 10.40
N PRO A 84 -4.24 13.01 11.09
CA PRO A 84 -3.95 14.35 10.55
C PRO A 84 -2.46 14.70 10.37
N SER A 85 -1.50 13.83 10.70
CA SER A 85 -0.09 14.22 10.66
C SER A 85 0.47 14.44 9.26
N MET A 86 -0.16 13.90 8.24
CA MET A 86 0.30 13.86 6.85
C MET A 86 1.67 13.18 6.68
N ARG A 87 2.06 12.29 7.61
CA ARG A 87 3.33 11.54 7.53
C ARG A 87 3.17 10.37 6.57
N ILE A 88 4.10 10.24 5.64
CA ILE A 88 4.19 9.06 4.78
C ILE A 88 4.62 7.88 5.67
N LEU A 89 3.87 6.78 5.62
CA LEU A 89 4.07 5.58 6.43
C LEU A 89 4.69 4.45 5.62
N LYS A 90 4.27 4.27 4.36
CA LYS A 90 4.71 3.18 3.48
C LYS A 90 4.40 3.52 2.02
N TYR A 91 5.17 2.93 1.12
CA TYR A 91 4.82 2.75 -0.28
C TYR A 91 4.51 1.28 -0.51
N ILE A 92 3.44 0.97 -1.23
CA ILE A 92 3.09 -0.40 -1.61
C ILE A 92 3.39 -0.56 -3.09
N ALA A 93 4.26 -1.48 -3.44
CA ALA A 93 4.55 -1.83 -4.82
C ALA A 93 3.36 -2.59 -5.44
N VAL A 94 2.92 -2.19 -6.64
CA VAL A 94 1.74 -2.76 -7.30
C VAL A 94 2.05 -3.19 -8.73
N PHE A 95 2.23 -2.24 -9.65
CA PHE A 95 2.36 -2.52 -11.08
C PHE A 95 3.81 -2.48 -11.59
N ASN A 96 4.76 -2.16 -10.74
CA ASN A 96 6.19 -2.14 -11.06
C ASN A 96 6.97 -2.95 -10.04
N PRO A 97 8.08 -3.59 -10.43
CA PRO A 97 9.00 -4.18 -9.47
C PRO A 97 9.60 -3.07 -8.58
N GLU A 98 9.82 -3.39 -7.32
CA GLU A 98 10.38 -2.45 -6.36
C GLU A 98 11.42 -3.15 -5.48
N PRO A 99 12.73 -2.79 -5.59
CA PRO A 99 13.82 -3.52 -4.94
C PRO A 99 13.78 -3.48 -3.41
N TRP A 100 13.39 -2.36 -2.81
CA TRP A 100 13.36 -2.25 -1.36
C TRP A 100 12.35 -3.21 -0.70
N GLN A 101 11.20 -3.41 -1.35
CA GLN A 101 10.21 -4.39 -0.90
C GLN A 101 10.45 -5.78 -1.51
N ALA A 102 11.50 -5.93 -2.31
CA ALA A 102 11.81 -7.10 -3.12
C ALA A 102 10.65 -7.58 -4.02
N TYR A 103 9.66 -6.72 -4.24
CA TYR A 103 8.49 -7.03 -5.05
C TYR A 103 8.86 -7.09 -6.54
N GLY A 104 8.59 -8.23 -7.16
CA GLY A 104 8.94 -8.51 -8.55
C GLY A 104 10.35 -9.09 -8.73
N PHE A 105 11.04 -9.44 -7.65
CA PHE A 105 12.38 -10.03 -7.69
C PHE A 105 12.40 -11.46 -7.15
N ASP A 106 11.54 -11.85 -6.21
CA ASP A 106 11.31 -13.26 -5.86
C ASP A 106 10.30 -13.91 -6.82
N GLU A 107 10.25 -15.23 -6.84
CA GLU A 107 9.39 -15.97 -7.78
C GLU A 107 7.90 -15.77 -7.47
N GLU A 108 7.54 -15.58 -6.20
CA GLU A 108 6.18 -15.38 -5.77
C GLU A 108 5.63 -14.02 -6.25
N SER A 109 6.39 -12.95 -6.10
CA SER A 109 5.99 -11.61 -6.57
C SER A 109 6.12 -11.44 -8.08
N LYS A 110 7.11 -12.09 -8.74
CA LYS A 110 7.15 -12.19 -10.20
C LYS A 110 5.87 -12.82 -10.74
N ALA A 111 5.41 -13.92 -10.14
CA ALA A 111 4.18 -14.59 -10.55
C ALA A 111 2.95 -13.68 -10.42
N VAL A 112 2.92 -12.76 -9.45
CA VAL A 112 1.85 -11.75 -9.33
C VAL A 112 1.92 -10.73 -10.47
N LEU A 113 3.10 -10.20 -10.77
CA LEU A 113 3.30 -9.26 -11.89
C LEU A 113 2.98 -9.93 -13.24
N ASP A 114 3.36 -11.18 -13.41
CA ASP A 114 3.11 -11.95 -14.63
C ASP A 114 1.60 -12.15 -14.92
N GLN A 115 0.75 -12.17 -13.90
CA GLN A 115 -0.69 -12.22 -14.08
C GLN A 115 -1.24 -10.99 -14.82
N GLY A 116 -0.52 -9.87 -14.74
CA GLY A 116 -0.86 -8.62 -15.42
C GLY A 116 -0.37 -8.51 -16.86
N ARG A 117 0.16 -9.57 -17.47
CA ARG A 117 0.58 -9.56 -18.90
C ARG A 117 -0.59 -9.32 -19.83
N ILE A 118 -0.40 -8.47 -20.83
CA ILE A 118 -1.40 -8.15 -21.83
C ILE A 118 -0.93 -8.62 -23.20
N ASN A 119 -1.73 -9.46 -23.87
CA ASN A 119 -1.44 -10.01 -25.19
C ASN A 119 -0.05 -10.68 -25.27
N GLY A 120 0.37 -11.38 -24.21
CA GLY A 120 1.65 -12.07 -24.14
C GLY A 120 2.88 -11.15 -24.01
N LYS A 121 2.69 -9.84 -23.85
CA LYS A 121 3.76 -8.87 -23.63
C LYS A 121 3.94 -8.56 -22.15
N ASP A 122 5.18 -8.46 -21.72
CA ASP A 122 5.53 -7.96 -20.39
C ASP A 122 5.18 -6.47 -20.29
N ILE A 123 4.46 -6.11 -19.25
CA ILE A 123 4.18 -4.74 -18.93
C ILE A 123 5.16 -4.31 -17.83
N THR A 124 6.03 -3.38 -18.15
CA THR A 124 7.15 -2.96 -17.29
C THR A 124 6.86 -1.73 -16.44
N TRP A 125 5.69 -1.11 -16.61
CA TRP A 125 5.26 0.05 -15.83
C TRP A 125 3.74 0.09 -15.71
N GLY A 126 3.23 0.87 -14.77
CA GLY A 126 1.81 1.10 -14.58
C GLY A 126 1.53 2.46 -13.97
N ASP A 127 0.25 2.87 -14.06
CA ASP A 127 -0.26 4.12 -13.52
C ASP A 127 -1.37 3.78 -12.52
N THR A 128 -1.01 3.68 -11.22
CA THR A 128 -1.99 3.49 -10.15
C THR A 128 -2.93 4.68 -10.09
N HIS A 129 -4.27 4.46 -10.14
CA HIS A 129 -5.18 5.55 -10.38
C HIS A 129 -6.28 5.74 -9.34
N HIS A 130 -7.24 4.84 -9.22
CA HIS A 130 -8.34 4.92 -8.25
C HIS A 130 -8.24 3.78 -7.22
N PRO A 131 -7.74 4.05 -6.00
CA PRO A 131 -7.83 3.09 -4.90
C PRO A 131 -9.26 3.02 -4.36
N ALA A 132 -9.70 1.82 -3.98
CA ALA A 132 -10.94 1.59 -3.24
C ALA A 132 -10.72 0.56 -2.14
N LEU A 133 -11.22 0.84 -0.95
CA LEU A 133 -11.18 -0.09 0.19
C LEU A 133 -12.35 -1.08 0.13
N SER A 134 -12.14 -2.29 0.64
CA SER A 134 -13.22 -3.24 0.82
C SER A 134 -14.22 -2.76 1.86
N GLU A 135 -15.51 -3.08 1.61
CA GLU A 135 -16.64 -2.69 2.45
C GLU A 135 -17.40 -3.91 2.98
N THR A 136 -17.94 -3.75 4.17
CA THR A 136 -18.95 -4.62 4.76
C THR A 136 -20.13 -3.77 5.21
N ASN A 137 -21.32 -4.05 4.67
CA ASN A 137 -22.53 -3.27 4.88
C ASN A 137 -22.34 -1.77 4.54
N GLY A 138 -21.60 -1.49 3.48
CA GLY A 138 -21.38 -0.14 2.96
C GLY A 138 -20.39 0.71 3.75
N ASP A 139 -19.64 0.15 4.71
CA ASP A 139 -18.59 0.86 5.44
C ASP A 139 -17.26 0.10 5.30
N TYR A 140 -16.15 0.82 5.35
CA TYR A 140 -14.81 0.23 5.22
C TYR A 140 -14.54 -0.77 6.33
N ASP A 141 -13.96 -1.91 5.98
CA ASP A 141 -13.66 -3.01 6.89
C ASP A 141 -12.16 -3.25 7.13
N GLY A 142 -11.30 -2.57 6.37
CA GLY A 142 -9.85 -2.63 6.54
C GLY A 142 -9.19 -3.93 6.11
N GLN A 143 -9.83 -4.75 5.24
CA GLN A 143 -9.29 -6.04 4.83
C GLN A 143 -8.51 -5.98 3.53
N TYR A 144 -9.04 -5.30 2.51
CA TYR A 144 -8.46 -5.25 1.17
C TYR A 144 -8.48 -3.84 0.58
N LEU A 145 -7.54 -3.61 -0.31
CA LEU A 145 -7.47 -2.42 -1.16
C LEU A 145 -7.42 -2.89 -2.61
N PHE A 146 -8.23 -2.28 -3.46
CA PHE A 146 -8.24 -2.47 -4.91
C PHE A 146 -7.69 -1.22 -5.57
N ILE A 147 -6.96 -1.37 -6.68
CA ILE A 147 -6.49 -0.23 -7.46
C ILE A 147 -6.34 -0.60 -8.91
N ASN A 148 -6.84 0.27 -9.80
CA ASN A 148 -6.70 0.09 -11.24
C ASN A 148 -5.41 0.72 -11.77
N ASP A 149 -5.01 0.25 -12.95
CA ASP A 149 -3.93 0.79 -13.77
C ASP A 149 -4.54 1.54 -14.97
N LYS A 150 -4.39 2.86 -14.98
CA LYS A 150 -4.90 3.68 -16.09
C LYS A 150 -4.11 3.50 -17.39
N ALA A 151 -2.81 3.24 -17.27
CA ALA A 151 -1.95 3.06 -18.43
C ALA A 151 -2.22 1.75 -19.18
N ASN A 152 -2.63 0.72 -18.43
CA ASN A 152 -2.92 -0.61 -18.96
C ASN A 152 -4.21 -1.14 -18.30
N PRO A 153 -5.03 -1.93 -18.99
CA PRO A 153 -6.30 -2.41 -18.44
C PRO A 153 -6.08 -3.51 -17.38
N ARG A 154 -5.57 -3.14 -16.22
CA ARG A 154 -5.25 -4.03 -15.10
C ARG A 154 -5.90 -3.56 -13.80
N LEU A 155 -6.24 -4.53 -12.95
CA LEU A 155 -6.74 -4.31 -11.59
C LEU A 155 -5.92 -5.13 -10.61
N ALA A 156 -5.50 -4.52 -9.50
CA ALA A 156 -4.75 -5.18 -8.44
C ALA A 156 -5.59 -5.36 -7.17
N VAL A 157 -5.31 -6.43 -6.44
CA VAL A 157 -5.80 -6.70 -5.09
C VAL A 157 -4.64 -6.67 -4.11
N ILE A 158 -4.74 -5.83 -3.11
CA ILE A 158 -3.77 -5.65 -2.02
C ILE A 158 -4.41 -6.13 -0.73
N ASP A 159 -3.72 -6.99 0.01
CA ASP A 159 -4.15 -7.44 1.34
C ASP A 159 -3.65 -6.45 2.39
N LEU A 160 -4.56 -5.88 3.18
CA LEU A 160 -4.22 -4.93 4.24
C LEU A 160 -3.80 -5.61 5.56
N HIS A 161 -3.68 -6.94 5.55
CA HIS A 161 -3.03 -7.67 6.63
C HIS A 161 -1.50 -7.47 6.60
N ASP A 162 -0.90 -7.46 5.41
CA ASP A 162 0.54 -7.27 5.22
C ASP A 162 0.92 -6.12 4.28
N PHE A 163 -0.06 -5.44 3.70
CA PHE A 163 0.14 -4.35 2.73
C PHE A 163 0.91 -4.81 1.48
N GLU A 164 0.64 -6.01 1.01
CA GLU A 164 1.25 -6.57 -0.19
C GLU A 164 0.22 -6.81 -1.30
N THR A 165 0.66 -6.61 -2.54
CA THR A 165 -0.11 -6.96 -3.74
C THR A 165 -0.17 -8.48 -3.90
N LYS A 166 -1.38 -9.03 -3.93
CA LYS A 166 -1.60 -10.49 -3.98
C LYS A 166 -2.06 -10.98 -5.34
N GLN A 167 -2.66 -10.12 -6.15
CA GLN A 167 -3.17 -10.47 -7.47
C GLN A 167 -3.19 -9.25 -8.38
N ILE A 168 -2.86 -9.46 -9.64
CA ILE A 168 -3.12 -8.52 -10.73
C ILE A 168 -3.91 -9.26 -11.80
N VAL A 169 -5.02 -8.67 -12.25
CA VAL A 169 -5.79 -9.21 -13.38
C VAL A 169 -5.74 -8.23 -14.54
N ALA A 170 -5.54 -8.74 -15.76
CA ALA A 170 -5.66 -7.97 -16.98
C ALA A 170 -7.08 -8.11 -17.54
N ASN A 171 -7.67 -7.00 -18.00
CA ASN A 171 -9.01 -7.03 -18.59
C ASN A 171 -8.93 -7.63 -20.02
N PRO A 172 -9.63 -8.74 -20.31
CA PRO A 172 -9.54 -9.38 -21.61
C PRO A 172 -10.45 -8.74 -22.67
N ILE A 173 -11.29 -7.76 -22.30
CA ILE A 173 -12.33 -7.19 -23.15
C ILE A 173 -12.01 -5.78 -23.55
N PHE A 174 -11.66 -4.90 -22.60
CA PHE A 174 -11.42 -3.49 -22.83
C PHE A 174 -9.91 -3.19 -22.84
N GLN A 175 -9.52 -2.16 -23.60
CA GLN A 175 -8.11 -1.80 -23.81
C GLN A 175 -7.67 -0.60 -22.98
N SER A 176 -8.58 0.00 -22.22
CA SER A 176 -8.29 1.12 -21.31
C SER A 176 -9.23 1.06 -20.11
N GLN A 177 -8.77 1.51 -18.97
CA GLN A 177 -9.53 1.55 -17.73
C GLN A 177 -9.33 2.92 -17.07
N HIS A 178 -10.43 3.52 -16.57
CA HIS A 178 -10.35 4.73 -15.78
C HIS A 178 -11.33 4.72 -14.61
N GLY A 179 -12.59 4.43 -14.86
CA GLY A 179 -13.70 4.56 -13.94
C GLY A 179 -13.87 3.41 -12.95
N GLY A 180 -12.88 3.13 -12.18
CA GLY A 180 -12.88 2.11 -11.13
C GLY A 180 -11.49 2.11 -10.48
N ALA A 181 -11.27 1.45 -9.41
CA ALA A 181 -11.78 0.20 -8.84
C ALA A 181 -12.79 0.46 -7.70
N PHE A 182 -14.04 0.81 -7.95
CA PHE A 182 -15.04 0.98 -6.89
C PHE A 182 -15.70 -0.34 -6.51
N VAL A 183 -16.23 -0.43 -5.27
CA VAL A 183 -16.74 -1.69 -4.70
C VAL A 183 -18.24 -1.62 -4.37
N SER A 184 -18.94 -2.74 -4.47
CA SER A 184 -20.33 -2.86 -3.98
C SER A 184 -20.36 -2.94 -2.45
N GLU A 185 -21.51 -2.61 -1.81
CA GLU A 185 -21.69 -2.49 -0.35
C GLU A 185 -21.10 -3.61 0.52
N ASN A 186 -20.92 -4.80 -0.01
CA ASN A 186 -20.30 -5.94 0.66
C ASN A 186 -19.09 -6.48 -0.12
N THR A 187 -18.56 -5.67 -1.02
CA THR A 187 -17.44 -6.06 -1.90
C THR A 187 -17.72 -7.36 -2.64
N GLU A 188 -18.97 -7.58 -3.07
CA GLU A 188 -19.32 -8.73 -3.91
C GLU A 188 -18.69 -8.60 -5.30
N TYR A 189 -18.62 -7.36 -5.79
CA TYR A 189 -18.02 -6.99 -7.07
C TYR A 189 -17.17 -5.73 -6.94
N VAL A 190 -16.15 -5.67 -7.80
CA VAL A 190 -15.35 -4.46 -8.08
C VAL A 190 -15.68 -4.04 -9.51
N ILE A 191 -16.02 -2.76 -9.73
CA ILE A 191 -16.36 -2.22 -11.05
C ILE A 191 -15.17 -1.49 -11.66
N GLU A 192 -15.01 -1.64 -12.97
CA GLU A 192 -14.13 -0.84 -13.81
C GLU A 192 -14.84 -0.42 -15.09
N ALA A 193 -14.66 0.83 -15.53
CA ALA A 193 -15.22 1.35 -16.77
C ALA A 193 -14.12 1.63 -17.80
N ALA A 194 -14.41 1.30 -19.06
CA ALA A 194 -13.51 1.54 -20.19
C ALA A 194 -13.43 3.03 -20.52
N GLN A 195 -12.23 3.62 -20.44
CA GLN A 195 -12.06 5.06 -20.72
C GLN A 195 -12.31 5.42 -22.18
N TYR A 196 -11.89 4.56 -23.09
CA TYR A 196 -11.99 4.82 -24.53
C TYR A 196 -12.61 3.63 -25.24
N ALA A 197 -13.48 3.92 -26.20
CA ALA A 197 -14.09 2.89 -27.04
C ALA A 197 -13.02 2.17 -27.87
N ALA A 198 -13.16 0.85 -27.94
CA ALA A 198 -12.29 -0.02 -28.72
C ALA A 198 -13.07 -1.26 -29.17
N PRO A 199 -12.58 -2.02 -30.17
CA PRO A 199 -13.15 -3.31 -30.49
C PRO A 199 -13.04 -4.26 -29.31
N LEU A 200 -14.13 -4.93 -28.95
CA LEU A 200 -14.17 -5.85 -27.82
C LEU A 200 -13.16 -6.99 -27.99
N GLY A 201 -12.41 -7.28 -26.96
CA GLY A 201 -11.41 -8.33 -26.95
C GLY A 201 -10.16 -8.02 -27.77
N GLY A 202 -9.95 -6.76 -28.17
CA GLY A 202 -8.81 -6.36 -28.99
C GLY A 202 -8.86 -6.88 -30.42
N ALA A 203 -10.06 -7.23 -30.92
CA ALA A 203 -10.25 -7.68 -32.30
C ALA A 203 -9.89 -6.59 -33.31
N TYR A 204 -9.40 -6.98 -34.46
CA TYR A 204 -9.20 -6.04 -35.55
C TYR A 204 -10.57 -5.54 -36.05
N ALA A 205 -10.70 -4.23 -36.17
CA ALA A 205 -11.86 -3.57 -36.81
C ALA A 205 -11.38 -2.45 -37.72
N PRO A 206 -11.85 -2.41 -38.98
CA PRO A 206 -11.50 -1.33 -39.90
C PRO A 206 -12.13 -0.02 -39.46
N LEU A 207 -11.49 1.11 -39.82
CA LEU A 207 -11.89 2.44 -39.40
C LEU A 207 -13.32 2.77 -39.82
N GLU A 208 -13.72 2.33 -41.01
CA GLU A 208 -15.06 2.55 -41.58
C GLU A 208 -16.19 1.94 -40.75
N ARG A 209 -15.85 0.96 -39.90
CA ARG A 209 -16.79 0.27 -39.00
C ARG A 209 -16.73 0.79 -37.56
N PHE A 210 -16.23 2.01 -37.36
CA PHE A 210 -16.07 2.57 -36.01
C PHE A 210 -17.39 2.59 -35.22
N ASN A 211 -18.50 3.02 -35.81
CA ASN A 211 -19.79 3.06 -35.13
C ASN A 211 -20.39 1.68 -34.83
N GLU A 212 -19.93 0.64 -35.54
CA GLU A 212 -20.47 -0.70 -35.44
C GLU A 212 -19.64 -1.60 -34.53
N ASP A 213 -18.31 -1.49 -34.58
CA ASP A 213 -17.39 -2.43 -33.91
C ASP A 213 -16.72 -1.87 -32.66
N TYR A 214 -16.63 -0.52 -32.51
CA TYR A 214 -16.04 0.10 -31.34
C TYR A 214 -17.11 0.28 -30.26
N ARG A 215 -16.81 -0.15 -29.05
CA ARG A 215 -17.74 -0.15 -27.91
C ARG A 215 -17.05 0.33 -26.64
N GLY A 216 -17.82 0.98 -25.78
CA GLY A 216 -17.51 1.19 -24.39
C GLY A 216 -18.01 0.03 -23.51
N GLY A 217 -17.82 0.14 -22.22
CA GLY A 217 -18.39 -0.84 -21.32
C GLY A 217 -17.86 -0.77 -19.90
N VAL A 218 -18.41 -1.62 -19.08
CA VAL A 218 -18.02 -1.82 -17.67
C VAL A 218 -17.76 -3.29 -17.40
N THR A 219 -16.80 -3.56 -16.54
CA THR A 219 -16.51 -4.91 -16.05
C THR A 219 -16.83 -4.99 -14.58
N TYR A 220 -17.53 -6.06 -14.19
CA TYR A 220 -17.84 -6.41 -12.82
C TYR A 220 -16.99 -7.62 -12.43
N TRP A 221 -15.93 -7.38 -11.68
CA TRP A 221 -15.04 -8.39 -11.16
C TRP A 221 -15.64 -8.98 -9.89
N LYS A 222 -16.00 -10.27 -9.92
CA LYS A 222 -16.47 -10.97 -8.72
C LYS A 222 -15.32 -11.12 -7.74
N PHE A 223 -15.50 -10.66 -6.50
CA PHE A 223 -14.51 -10.83 -5.45
C PHE A 223 -14.87 -12.02 -4.54
N ASN A 224 -13.92 -12.91 -4.36
CA ASN A 224 -14.00 -13.99 -3.38
C ASN A 224 -13.28 -13.53 -2.11
N ARG A 225 -14.04 -13.09 -1.13
CA ARG A 225 -13.51 -12.53 0.12
C ARG A 225 -12.72 -13.55 0.93
N GLU A 226 -13.14 -14.80 0.97
CA GLU A 226 -12.47 -15.88 1.70
C GLU A 226 -11.06 -16.14 1.16
N LYS A 227 -10.90 -16.08 -0.16
CA LYS A 227 -9.62 -16.25 -0.83
C LYS A 227 -8.82 -14.95 -0.95
N GLY A 228 -9.46 -13.79 -0.75
CA GLY A 228 -8.86 -12.49 -1.02
C GLY A 228 -8.49 -12.29 -2.49
N ARG A 229 -9.30 -12.82 -3.42
CA ARG A 229 -8.99 -12.83 -4.86
C ARG A 229 -10.22 -12.53 -5.71
N LEU A 230 -9.96 -11.89 -6.85
CA LEU A 230 -10.96 -11.77 -7.92
C LEU A 230 -11.12 -13.13 -8.62
N ASP A 231 -12.36 -13.50 -8.87
CA ASP A 231 -12.73 -14.73 -9.58
C ASP A 231 -13.17 -14.42 -11.00
N ALA A 232 -12.25 -14.54 -11.95
CA ALA A 232 -12.52 -14.26 -13.36
C ALA A 232 -13.64 -15.14 -13.93
N SER A 233 -13.85 -16.36 -13.41
CA SER A 233 -14.87 -17.29 -13.90
C SER A 233 -16.31 -16.84 -13.57
N GLN A 234 -16.45 -16.04 -12.51
CA GLN A 234 -17.73 -15.47 -12.08
C GLN A 234 -17.88 -14.00 -12.45
N SER A 235 -16.83 -13.39 -13.00
CA SER A 235 -16.83 -12.03 -13.49
C SER A 235 -17.51 -11.91 -14.85
N PHE A 236 -17.99 -10.72 -15.17
CA PHE A 236 -18.61 -10.43 -16.47
C PHE A 236 -18.41 -8.96 -16.85
N SER A 237 -18.46 -8.70 -18.16
CA SER A 237 -18.52 -7.35 -18.70
C SER A 237 -19.88 -7.04 -19.32
N LEU A 238 -20.23 -5.78 -19.37
CA LEU A 238 -21.42 -5.26 -20.03
C LEU A 238 -20.99 -4.31 -21.15
N GLU A 239 -21.40 -4.61 -22.39
CA GLU A 239 -21.19 -3.73 -23.53
C GLU A 239 -22.07 -2.49 -23.40
N LEU A 240 -21.47 -1.31 -23.62
CA LEU A 240 -22.13 -0.01 -23.68
C LEU A 240 -21.89 0.66 -25.05
N PRO A 241 -22.66 1.71 -25.40
CA PRO A 241 -22.34 2.54 -26.55
C PRO A 241 -20.88 2.98 -26.55
N PRO A 242 -20.31 3.36 -27.70
CA PRO A 242 -18.90 3.73 -27.80
C PRO A 242 -18.57 5.08 -27.15
N TYR A 243 -19.34 5.48 -26.14
CA TYR A 243 -19.07 6.66 -25.33
C TYR A 243 -17.85 6.41 -24.47
N SER A 244 -17.01 7.42 -24.29
CA SER A 244 -15.90 7.32 -23.33
C SER A 244 -16.47 7.36 -21.93
N GLN A 245 -16.22 6.33 -21.12
CA GLN A 245 -16.63 6.31 -19.72
C GLN A 245 -15.58 6.99 -18.85
N ASP A 246 -16.03 7.60 -17.75
CA ASP A 246 -15.15 8.23 -16.77
C ASP A 246 -15.27 7.52 -15.42
N LEU A 247 -15.90 8.09 -14.40
CA LEU A 247 -16.04 7.44 -13.11
C LEU A 247 -17.27 6.52 -13.04
N SER A 248 -17.20 5.60 -12.09
CA SER A 248 -18.32 4.75 -11.67
C SER A 248 -18.52 4.86 -10.17
N ASP A 249 -19.74 4.58 -9.68
CA ASP A 249 -20.00 4.31 -8.27
C ASP A 249 -21.11 3.26 -8.15
N PHE A 250 -21.10 2.52 -7.04
CA PHE A 250 -22.20 1.61 -6.71
C PHE A 250 -23.30 2.30 -5.91
N GLY A 251 -24.53 1.91 -6.15
CA GLY A 251 -25.65 2.28 -5.31
C GLY A 251 -25.49 1.71 -3.90
N LYS A 252 -25.91 2.51 -2.91
CA LYS A 252 -25.83 2.21 -1.48
C LYS A 252 -27.24 2.26 -0.89
N LEU A 253 -27.54 1.48 0.13
CA LEU A 253 -28.82 1.47 0.85
C LEU A 253 -30.05 1.56 -0.10
N ALA A 254 -30.62 2.76 -0.31
CA ALA A 254 -31.80 2.95 -1.14
C ALA A 254 -31.61 2.53 -2.61
N SER A 255 -30.42 2.64 -3.15
CA SER A 255 -30.05 2.30 -4.52
C SER A 255 -29.23 1.01 -4.65
N THR A 256 -29.16 0.18 -3.60
CA THR A 256 -28.50 -1.13 -3.62
C THR A 256 -28.90 -1.96 -4.84
N GLY A 257 -27.94 -2.60 -5.50
CA GLY A 257 -28.15 -3.42 -6.69
C GLY A 257 -28.04 -2.65 -8.02
N TRP A 258 -27.78 -1.34 -7.93
CA TRP A 258 -27.54 -0.47 -9.08
C TRP A 258 -26.14 0.08 -9.06
N SER A 259 -25.62 0.49 -10.21
CA SER A 259 -24.38 1.24 -10.35
C SER A 259 -24.58 2.34 -11.38
N PHE A 260 -23.73 3.34 -11.27
CA PHE A 260 -23.77 4.56 -12.06
C PHE A 260 -22.42 4.77 -12.70
N THR A 261 -22.40 5.06 -14.01
CA THR A 261 -21.16 5.32 -14.74
C THR A 261 -21.40 6.49 -15.66
N ASN A 262 -20.64 7.57 -15.51
CA ASN A 262 -20.77 8.70 -16.41
C ASN A 262 -19.98 8.50 -17.71
N SER A 263 -20.29 9.31 -18.72
CA SER A 263 -19.57 9.31 -19.98
C SER A 263 -19.13 10.74 -20.35
N PHE A 264 -18.15 10.82 -21.21
CA PHE A 264 -17.70 12.09 -21.78
C PHE A 264 -17.45 11.93 -23.27
N CYS A 265 -17.34 13.05 -23.98
CA CYS A 265 -17.07 13.03 -25.42
C CYS A 265 -18.12 12.28 -26.27
N SER A 266 -19.35 12.17 -25.79
CA SER A 266 -20.43 11.43 -26.49
C SER A 266 -20.74 11.96 -27.87
N GLU A 267 -20.53 13.27 -28.14
CA GLU A 267 -20.77 13.85 -29.46
C GLU A 267 -19.90 13.26 -30.56
N ARG A 268 -18.70 12.80 -30.26
CA ARG A 268 -17.85 12.12 -31.25
C ARG A 268 -18.57 10.95 -31.87
N TYR A 269 -19.35 10.24 -31.08
CA TYR A 269 -20.02 9.02 -31.48
C TYR A 269 -21.44 9.24 -31.97
N VAL A 270 -22.16 10.17 -31.37
CA VAL A 270 -23.53 10.54 -31.76
C VAL A 270 -23.53 11.53 -32.92
N GLY A 271 -22.72 12.58 -32.82
CA GLY A 271 -22.68 13.65 -33.83
C GLY A 271 -22.20 13.21 -35.21
N GLY A 272 -21.36 12.19 -35.29
CA GLY A 272 -20.95 11.57 -36.55
C GLY A 272 -22.15 10.95 -37.28
N ILE A 273 -22.97 10.18 -36.56
CA ILE A 273 -24.18 9.57 -37.10
C ILE A 273 -25.23 10.62 -37.44
N GLU A 274 -25.55 11.51 -36.51
CA GLU A 274 -26.61 12.52 -36.69
C GLU A 274 -26.30 13.56 -37.77
N ARG A 275 -25.02 13.86 -37.99
CA ARG A 275 -24.60 14.93 -38.92
C ARG A 275 -24.02 14.41 -40.23
N GLY A 276 -24.01 13.10 -40.45
CA GLY A 276 -23.44 12.48 -41.63
C GLY A 276 -21.93 12.72 -41.76
N ARG A 277 -21.21 12.85 -40.67
CA ARG A 277 -19.76 13.04 -40.61
C ARG A 277 -19.08 11.78 -40.05
N PRO A 278 -17.84 11.51 -40.45
CA PRO A 278 -17.04 10.51 -39.78
C PRO A 278 -16.95 10.82 -38.29
N PRO A 279 -17.04 9.82 -37.39
CA PRO A 279 -17.05 10.04 -35.94
C PRO A 279 -15.85 10.85 -35.41
N PHE A 280 -14.65 10.64 -35.95
CA PHE A 280 -13.46 11.39 -35.57
C PHE A 280 -13.48 12.87 -35.88
N GLU A 281 -14.30 13.29 -36.85
CA GLU A 281 -14.46 14.71 -37.25
C GLU A 281 -15.51 15.44 -36.41
N ALA A 282 -16.31 14.73 -35.63
CA ALA A 282 -17.37 15.34 -34.84
C ALA A 282 -16.82 16.15 -33.64
N GLY A 283 -15.64 15.81 -33.15
CA GLY A 283 -15.06 16.45 -31.98
C GLY A 283 -15.71 15.97 -30.67
N CYS A 284 -15.15 16.40 -29.52
CA CYS A 284 -15.60 16.00 -28.20
C CYS A 284 -16.34 17.08 -27.41
N SER A 285 -16.41 18.32 -27.92
CA SER A 285 -16.91 19.45 -27.14
C SER A 285 -17.82 20.36 -27.97
N ALA A 286 -18.52 19.76 -28.91
CA ALA A 286 -19.39 20.53 -29.85
C ALA A 286 -20.79 20.78 -29.27
N LYS A 287 -21.22 20.01 -28.28
CA LYS A 287 -22.54 20.10 -27.63
C LYS A 287 -22.44 19.95 -26.10
N ASP A 288 -23.54 20.13 -25.43
CA ASP A 288 -23.59 20.27 -23.96
C ASP A 288 -24.13 19.03 -23.25
N THR A 289 -24.25 17.90 -23.94
CA THR A 289 -24.85 16.70 -23.32
C THR A 289 -23.93 15.50 -23.40
N ASP A 290 -23.62 14.98 -22.25
CA ASP A 290 -23.08 13.64 -22.03
C ASP A 290 -24.14 12.78 -21.30
N TYR A 291 -23.86 11.53 -20.97
CA TYR A 291 -24.84 10.61 -20.41
C TYR A 291 -24.34 9.87 -19.19
N LEU A 292 -25.14 9.89 -18.11
CA LEU A 292 -25.05 8.97 -17.02
C LEU A 292 -25.68 7.63 -17.43
N HIS A 293 -24.94 6.55 -17.30
CA HIS A 293 -25.42 5.18 -17.42
C HIS A 293 -25.90 4.69 -16.07
N VAL A 294 -27.19 4.36 -15.96
CA VAL A 294 -27.83 3.77 -14.78
C VAL A 294 -27.95 2.28 -15.02
N ILE A 295 -27.20 1.47 -14.31
CA ILE A 295 -27.03 0.04 -14.59
C ILE A 295 -27.55 -0.81 -13.43
N ASN A 296 -28.48 -1.73 -13.72
CA ASN A 296 -28.89 -2.75 -12.76
C ASN A 296 -27.89 -3.89 -12.73
N TRP A 297 -26.78 -3.69 -12.00
CA TRP A 297 -25.70 -4.68 -11.94
C TRP A 297 -26.13 -6.01 -11.32
N LYS A 298 -27.01 -5.97 -10.32
CA LYS A 298 -27.49 -7.19 -9.65
C LYS A 298 -28.31 -8.07 -10.60
N LYS A 299 -29.14 -7.47 -11.43
CA LYS A 299 -29.84 -8.17 -12.50
C LYS A 299 -28.89 -8.61 -13.61
N ALA A 300 -27.91 -7.79 -13.96
CA ALA A 300 -26.86 -8.15 -14.93
C ALA A 300 -26.08 -9.39 -14.49
N ALA A 301 -25.73 -9.49 -13.20
CA ALA A 301 -25.10 -10.68 -12.65
C ALA A 301 -25.96 -11.93 -12.80
N GLN A 302 -27.28 -11.82 -12.59
CA GLN A 302 -28.24 -12.93 -12.82
C GLN A 302 -28.31 -13.31 -14.30
N VAL A 303 -28.34 -12.33 -15.20
CA VAL A 303 -28.34 -12.56 -16.66
C VAL A 303 -27.06 -13.26 -17.11
N ALA A 304 -25.92 -12.85 -16.56
CA ALA A 304 -24.62 -13.49 -16.83
C ALA A 304 -24.57 -14.94 -16.29
N ALA A 305 -25.09 -15.17 -15.08
CA ALA A 305 -25.19 -16.51 -14.47
C ALA A 305 -26.15 -17.43 -15.25
N ALA A 306 -27.21 -16.87 -15.85
CA ALA A 306 -28.13 -17.61 -16.71
C ALA A 306 -27.56 -17.92 -18.11
N GLY A 307 -26.32 -17.58 -18.39
CA GLY A 307 -25.66 -17.86 -19.67
C GLY A 307 -26.07 -16.98 -20.84
N LYS A 308 -26.81 -15.88 -20.60
CA LYS A 308 -27.19 -14.90 -21.63
C LYS A 308 -26.03 -13.96 -21.98
N VAL A 309 -24.91 -14.54 -22.38
CA VAL A 309 -23.62 -13.85 -22.64
C VAL A 309 -23.00 -14.37 -23.91
N LYS A 310 -22.15 -13.56 -24.51
CA LYS A 310 -21.18 -13.96 -25.51
C LYS A 310 -19.82 -14.17 -24.82
N MET A 311 -19.16 -15.28 -25.14
CA MET A 311 -17.80 -15.51 -24.67
C MET A 311 -16.81 -14.82 -25.62
N ILE A 312 -16.00 -13.89 -25.10
CA ILE A 312 -14.93 -13.20 -25.83
C ILE A 312 -13.66 -13.36 -25.01
N ASN A 313 -12.59 -13.89 -25.63
CA ASN A 313 -11.33 -14.20 -24.95
C ASN A 313 -11.49 -14.96 -23.61
N GLY A 314 -12.45 -15.89 -23.55
CA GLY A 314 -12.73 -16.66 -22.33
C GLY A 314 -13.50 -15.92 -21.24
N HIS A 315 -13.92 -14.68 -21.49
CA HIS A 315 -14.67 -13.85 -20.54
C HIS A 315 -16.13 -13.68 -20.97
N LYS A 316 -17.04 -13.58 -20.02
CA LYS A 316 -18.48 -13.39 -20.23
C LYS A 316 -18.78 -11.93 -20.57
N VAL A 317 -19.44 -11.67 -21.70
CA VAL A 317 -19.86 -10.34 -22.10
C VAL A 317 -21.37 -10.33 -22.32
N ILE A 318 -22.11 -9.52 -21.57
CA ILE A 318 -23.51 -9.20 -21.87
C ILE A 318 -23.48 -8.18 -22.98
N MET A 319 -23.97 -8.58 -24.16
CA MET A 319 -24.05 -7.72 -25.34
C MET A 319 -25.14 -6.67 -25.16
N MET A 320 -25.01 -5.53 -25.82
CA MET A 320 -25.89 -4.38 -25.65
C MET A 320 -27.35 -4.67 -26.04
N ASP A 321 -27.59 -5.48 -27.06
CA ASP A 321 -28.94 -5.95 -27.42
C ASP A 321 -29.61 -6.75 -26.30
N THR A 322 -28.84 -7.62 -25.65
CA THR A 322 -29.28 -8.36 -24.46
C THR A 322 -29.51 -7.39 -23.28
N ALA A 323 -28.64 -6.43 -23.06
CA ALA A 323 -28.81 -5.44 -22.01
C ALA A 323 -30.09 -4.60 -22.19
N ILE A 324 -30.39 -4.20 -23.42
CA ILE A 324 -31.62 -3.48 -23.77
C ILE A 324 -32.85 -4.37 -23.55
N LYS A 325 -32.83 -5.60 -24.06
CA LYS A 325 -33.93 -6.57 -23.95
C LYS A 325 -34.25 -6.88 -22.50
N GLU A 326 -33.25 -7.08 -21.69
CA GLU A 326 -33.37 -7.39 -20.25
C GLU A 326 -33.62 -6.14 -19.39
N GLY A 327 -33.54 -4.92 -19.97
CA GLY A 327 -33.71 -3.67 -19.22
C GLY A 327 -32.65 -3.48 -18.15
N LEU A 328 -31.39 -3.57 -18.53
CA LEU A 328 -30.26 -3.47 -17.59
C LEU A 328 -29.66 -2.07 -17.54
N VAL A 329 -29.76 -1.28 -18.63
CA VAL A 329 -29.09 0.01 -18.77
C VAL A 329 -30.08 1.08 -19.20
N PHE A 330 -30.00 2.24 -18.57
CA PHE A 330 -30.78 3.44 -18.86
C PHE A 330 -29.82 4.64 -18.90
N LEU A 331 -30.15 5.66 -19.72
CA LEU A 331 -29.36 6.87 -19.85
C LEU A 331 -30.11 8.06 -19.22
N ILE A 332 -29.34 8.97 -18.62
CA ILE A 332 -29.83 10.28 -18.17
C ILE A 332 -28.88 11.34 -18.74
N PRO A 333 -29.36 12.42 -19.40
CA PRO A 333 -28.50 13.51 -19.76
C PRO A 333 -27.82 14.14 -18.55
N GLU A 334 -26.53 14.46 -18.70
CA GLU A 334 -25.71 15.05 -17.65
C GLU A 334 -24.90 16.24 -18.18
N PRO A 335 -24.35 17.10 -17.28
CA PRO A 335 -23.59 18.27 -17.69
C PRO A 335 -22.33 17.88 -18.48
N LYS A 336 -21.89 18.79 -19.34
CA LYS A 336 -20.78 18.56 -20.25
C LYS A 336 -19.47 18.22 -19.56
N SER A 337 -18.80 17.20 -20.12
CA SER A 337 -17.52 16.69 -19.64
C SER A 337 -17.56 16.33 -18.15
N PRO A 338 -18.50 15.45 -17.73
CA PRO A 338 -18.60 15.03 -16.35
C PRO A 338 -17.34 14.25 -15.93
N HIS A 339 -17.11 14.19 -14.62
CA HIS A 339 -16.08 13.34 -14.05
C HIS A 339 -16.59 12.67 -12.78
N GLY A 340 -17.12 13.44 -11.81
CA GLY A 340 -17.71 12.88 -10.61
C GLY A 340 -19.07 12.23 -10.88
N VAL A 341 -19.24 11.02 -10.36
CA VAL A 341 -20.52 10.35 -10.18
C VAL A 341 -20.48 9.73 -8.78
N ASP A 342 -21.11 10.42 -7.83
CA ASP A 342 -20.92 10.09 -6.40
C ASP A 342 -22.28 9.83 -5.77
N VAL A 343 -22.49 8.62 -5.22
CA VAL A 343 -23.74 8.21 -4.58
C VAL A 343 -23.73 8.67 -3.12
N THR A 344 -24.81 9.34 -2.70
CA THR A 344 -24.92 9.79 -1.31
C THR A 344 -24.93 8.64 -0.30
N PRO A 345 -24.50 8.87 0.95
CA PRO A 345 -24.41 7.81 1.98
C PRO A 345 -25.70 7.02 2.22
N ASP A 346 -26.87 7.64 2.03
CA ASP A 346 -28.20 7.00 2.13
C ASP A 346 -28.68 6.38 0.82
N GLY A 347 -27.94 6.60 -0.28
CA GLY A 347 -28.30 6.09 -1.60
C GLY A 347 -29.51 6.78 -2.24
N ASP A 348 -30.05 7.84 -1.64
CA ASP A 348 -31.23 8.57 -2.12
C ASP A 348 -30.95 9.48 -3.29
N TYR A 349 -29.68 9.92 -3.44
CA TYR A 349 -29.26 10.84 -4.50
C TYR A 349 -27.95 10.40 -5.13
N ILE A 350 -27.76 10.87 -6.36
CA ILE A 350 -26.52 10.76 -7.12
C ILE A 350 -26.08 12.17 -7.50
N THR A 351 -24.88 12.60 -7.11
CA THR A 351 -24.32 13.89 -7.49
C THR A 351 -23.44 13.74 -8.72
N ILE A 352 -23.67 14.60 -9.70
CA ILE A 352 -22.94 14.63 -10.98
C ILE A 352 -22.29 15.99 -11.14
N SER A 353 -21.02 15.98 -11.52
CA SER A 353 -20.23 17.19 -11.70
C SER A 353 -19.59 17.22 -13.08
N GLY A 354 -19.77 18.31 -13.82
CA GLY A 354 -19.23 18.50 -15.17
C GLY A 354 -18.18 19.61 -15.22
N LYS A 355 -16.99 19.28 -15.70
CA LYS A 355 -15.86 20.24 -15.73
C LYS A 355 -16.12 21.50 -16.55
N LEU A 356 -17.02 21.44 -17.53
CA LEU A 356 -17.39 22.58 -18.40
C LEU A 356 -18.73 23.21 -18.01
N ASP A 357 -19.32 22.84 -16.88
CA ASP A 357 -20.50 23.46 -16.27
C ASP A 357 -20.12 24.03 -14.90
N SER A 358 -20.77 25.11 -14.48
CA SER A 358 -20.53 25.72 -13.16
C SER A 358 -21.39 25.12 -12.03
N HIS A 359 -22.22 24.13 -12.35
CA HIS A 359 -23.16 23.52 -11.41
C HIS A 359 -22.82 22.05 -11.15
N SER A 360 -23.07 21.60 -9.93
CA SER A 360 -23.26 20.17 -9.64
C SER A 360 -24.74 19.84 -9.67
N TYR A 361 -25.07 18.71 -10.28
CA TYR A 361 -26.43 18.18 -10.43
C TYR A 361 -26.68 17.12 -9.38
N VAL A 362 -27.86 17.12 -8.79
CA VAL A 362 -28.30 16.13 -7.84
C VAL A 362 -29.49 15.37 -8.43
N TYR A 363 -29.31 14.11 -8.74
CA TYR A 363 -30.40 13.26 -9.24
C TYR A 363 -31.04 12.50 -8.10
N SER A 364 -32.37 12.37 -8.11
CA SER A 364 -33.12 11.61 -7.12
C SER A 364 -33.27 10.15 -7.56
N TRP A 365 -32.71 9.24 -6.79
CA TRP A 365 -32.89 7.80 -7.04
C TRP A 365 -34.35 7.40 -7.09
N LYS A 366 -35.16 7.90 -6.15
CA LYS A 366 -36.62 7.65 -6.13
C LYS A 366 -37.29 8.03 -7.45
N LYS A 367 -36.93 9.18 -8.03
CA LYS A 367 -37.50 9.64 -9.32
C LYS A 367 -37.00 8.79 -10.48
N ILE A 368 -35.70 8.46 -10.52
CA ILE A 368 -35.10 7.59 -11.52
C ILE A 368 -35.79 6.22 -11.51
N LYS A 369 -35.89 5.61 -10.33
CA LYS A 369 -36.51 4.28 -10.16
C LYS A 369 -37.99 4.29 -10.60
N ALA A 370 -38.74 5.33 -10.24
CA ALA A 370 -40.13 5.49 -10.68
C ALA A 370 -40.26 5.61 -12.20
N ALA A 371 -39.36 6.35 -12.87
CA ALA A 371 -39.35 6.47 -14.33
C ALA A 371 -39.03 5.12 -15.00
N ILE A 372 -38.08 4.36 -14.48
CA ILE A 372 -37.76 3.01 -14.97
C ILE A 372 -38.96 2.06 -14.83
N ASP A 373 -39.57 2.01 -13.64
CA ASP A 373 -40.70 1.12 -13.36
C ASP A 373 -41.92 1.44 -14.21
N ALA A 374 -42.18 2.73 -14.43
CA ALA A 374 -43.28 3.19 -15.27
C ALA A 374 -42.94 3.18 -16.78
N LYS A 375 -41.70 2.85 -17.16
CA LYS A 375 -41.18 2.96 -18.54
C LYS A 375 -41.39 4.36 -19.14
N ASN A 376 -41.26 5.38 -18.32
CA ASN A 376 -41.40 6.79 -18.73
C ASN A 376 -40.06 7.31 -19.28
N PHE A 377 -39.87 7.18 -20.61
CA PHE A 377 -38.66 7.55 -21.31
C PHE A 377 -38.90 8.67 -22.27
N ALA A 378 -37.99 9.62 -22.36
CA ALA A 378 -38.02 10.74 -23.31
C ALA A 378 -37.69 10.33 -24.77
N GLY A 379 -37.07 9.15 -24.92
CA GLY A 379 -36.62 8.63 -26.20
C GLY A 379 -35.58 7.53 -26.04
N LYS A 380 -34.78 7.35 -27.09
CA LYS A 380 -33.64 6.44 -27.12
C LYS A 380 -32.42 7.16 -27.73
N ASP A 381 -31.26 6.73 -27.32
CA ASP A 381 -30.02 7.12 -27.98
C ASP A 381 -29.89 6.42 -29.35
N PRO A 382 -28.91 6.80 -30.22
CA PRO A 382 -28.72 6.15 -31.51
C PRO A 382 -28.42 4.65 -31.44
N TYR A 383 -28.05 4.11 -30.27
CA TYR A 383 -27.75 2.70 -30.06
C TYR A 383 -28.94 1.92 -29.47
N GLY A 384 -30.04 2.61 -29.19
CA GLY A 384 -31.31 2.00 -28.73
C GLY A 384 -31.53 1.97 -27.22
N LEU A 385 -30.63 2.52 -26.43
CA LEU A 385 -30.79 2.63 -24.97
C LEU A 385 -31.86 3.68 -24.60
N PRO A 386 -32.77 3.40 -23.67
CA PRO A 386 -33.81 4.32 -23.24
C PRO A 386 -33.21 5.49 -22.44
N ILE A 387 -33.68 6.70 -22.73
CA ILE A 387 -33.28 7.96 -22.10
C ILE A 387 -34.36 8.40 -21.11
N ILE A 388 -34.02 8.58 -19.85
CA ILE A 388 -34.85 9.25 -18.84
C ILE A 388 -34.61 10.74 -18.99
N ASP A 389 -35.67 11.53 -19.06
CA ASP A 389 -35.56 12.99 -19.16
C ASP A 389 -34.84 13.59 -17.93
N LEU A 390 -33.95 14.56 -18.19
CA LEU A 390 -33.18 15.22 -17.11
C LEU A 390 -34.10 15.81 -16.03
N LYS A 391 -35.18 16.52 -16.43
CA LYS A 391 -36.11 17.14 -15.47
C LYS A 391 -36.82 16.10 -14.60
N THR A 392 -37.07 14.91 -15.13
CA THR A 392 -37.64 13.81 -14.40
C THR A 392 -36.70 13.27 -13.33
N ALA A 393 -35.40 13.15 -13.63
CA ALA A 393 -34.39 12.63 -12.69
C ALA A 393 -33.94 13.68 -11.67
N LEU A 394 -33.91 14.95 -12.07
CA LEU A 394 -33.29 16.05 -11.31
C LEU A 394 -34.03 16.32 -9.97
N HIS A 395 -33.27 16.35 -8.88
CA HIS A 395 -33.70 16.89 -7.60
C HIS A 395 -33.40 18.41 -7.54
N THR A 396 -32.13 18.78 -7.74
CA THR A 396 -31.69 20.16 -7.78
C THR A 396 -30.37 20.29 -8.57
N GLN A 397 -30.00 21.49 -8.96
CA GLN A 397 -28.68 21.85 -9.47
C GLN A 397 -28.16 23.05 -8.69
N VAL A 398 -26.88 23.05 -8.35
CA VAL A 398 -26.28 24.03 -7.45
C VAL A 398 -25.08 24.68 -8.08
N PRO A 399 -25.05 26.02 -8.22
CA PRO A 399 -23.90 26.73 -8.75
C PRO A 399 -22.78 26.71 -7.70
N LEU A 400 -21.73 25.95 -7.96
CA LEU A 400 -20.59 25.81 -7.06
C LEU A 400 -19.40 26.68 -7.46
N GLY A 401 -19.17 26.87 -8.75
CA GLY A 401 -18.01 27.52 -9.35
C GLY A 401 -17.53 26.76 -10.58
N LEU A 402 -16.40 27.15 -11.16
CA LEU A 402 -15.92 26.57 -12.42
C LEU A 402 -15.17 25.25 -12.22
N GLY A 403 -15.56 24.27 -12.97
CA GLY A 403 -14.91 22.96 -13.03
C GLY A 403 -15.22 22.02 -11.87
N PRO A 404 -16.50 21.87 -11.45
CA PRO A 404 -16.87 20.83 -10.50
C PRO A 404 -16.42 19.46 -11.03
N LEU A 405 -15.76 18.65 -10.16
CA LEU A 405 -15.13 17.41 -10.62
C LEU A 405 -15.60 16.19 -9.80
N HIS A 406 -15.29 16.12 -8.53
CA HIS A 406 -15.54 14.97 -7.65
C HIS A 406 -16.12 15.42 -6.33
N THR A 407 -17.07 14.65 -5.79
CA THR A 407 -17.80 14.97 -4.57
C THR A 407 -17.59 13.91 -3.50
N GLN A 408 -17.41 14.35 -2.25
CA GLN A 408 -17.36 13.49 -1.07
C GLN A 408 -18.30 14.05 0.01
N TYR A 409 -18.73 13.20 0.93
CA TYR A 409 -19.78 13.54 1.88
C TYR A 409 -19.25 13.73 3.30
N ASP A 410 -19.98 14.55 4.08
CA ASP A 410 -19.75 14.78 5.50
C ASP A 410 -20.50 13.74 6.36
N SER A 411 -20.07 13.60 7.60
CA SER A 411 -20.85 12.91 8.65
C SER A 411 -22.20 13.59 8.96
N LYS A 412 -22.35 14.84 8.55
CA LYS A 412 -23.62 15.58 8.65
C LYS A 412 -24.45 15.37 7.40
N LYS A 413 -25.66 14.81 7.56
CA LYS A 413 -26.58 14.58 6.46
C LYS A 413 -26.83 15.85 5.64
N GLY A 414 -26.80 15.72 4.33
CA GLY A 414 -27.05 16.81 3.39
C GLY A 414 -25.81 17.62 3.02
N ILE A 415 -24.68 17.44 3.70
CA ILE A 415 -23.45 18.21 3.43
C ILE A 415 -22.51 17.41 2.55
N ALA A 416 -22.02 18.08 1.51
CA ALA A 416 -21.05 17.56 0.57
C ALA A 416 -19.91 18.57 0.31
N TYR A 417 -18.80 18.02 -0.19
CA TYR A 417 -17.62 18.78 -0.63
C TYR A 417 -17.32 18.38 -2.07
N THR A 418 -17.13 19.38 -2.92
CA THR A 418 -16.81 19.15 -4.35
C THR A 418 -15.55 19.94 -4.72
N SER A 419 -14.64 19.27 -5.43
CA SER A 419 -13.46 19.90 -6.00
C SER A 419 -13.84 20.74 -7.21
N LEU A 420 -13.28 21.95 -7.30
CA LEU A 420 -13.47 22.89 -8.41
C LEU A 420 -12.15 23.01 -9.17
N TYR A 421 -11.98 22.21 -10.20
CA TYR A 421 -10.71 22.06 -10.93
C TYR A 421 -10.21 23.38 -11.52
N VAL A 422 -11.10 24.14 -12.17
CA VAL A 422 -10.74 25.41 -12.84
C VAL A 422 -10.54 26.53 -11.83
N ASP A 423 -11.43 26.66 -10.84
CA ASP A 423 -11.33 27.69 -9.79
C ASP A 423 -10.22 27.42 -8.79
N SER A 424 -9.67 26.19 -8.75
CA SER A 424 -8.70 25.76 -7.72
C SER A 424 -9.23 25.96 -6.31
N MET A 425 -10.43 25.47 -6.05
CA MET A 425 -11.12 25.58 -4.77
C MET A 425 -11.77 24.27 -4.35
N VAL A 426 -12.12 24.17 -3.08
CA VAL A 426 -13.08 23.20 -2.55
C VAL A 426 -14.36 23.94 -2.21
N ALA A 427 -15.50 23.45 -2.69
CA ALA A 427 -16.83 23.94 -2.34
C ALA A 427 -17.46 23.03 -1.27
N ARG A 428 -18.00 23.62 -0.19
CA ARG A 428 -18.89 22.97 0.79
C ARG A 428 -20.31 23.39 0.49
N TRP A 429 -21.23 22.45 0.38
CA TRP A 429 -22.60 22.74 -0.02
C TRP A 429 -23.61 21.74 0.55
N ASP A 430 -24.87 22.15 0.58
CA ASP A 430 -26.01 21.32 0.99
C ASP A 430 -26.70 20.79 -0.27
N TYR A 431 -26.57 19.47 -0.50
CA TYR A 431 -27.13 18.83 -1.69
C TYR A 431 -28.63 18.55 -1.59
N ILE A 432 -29.21 18.57 -0.39
CA ILE A 432 -30.64 18.39 -0.18
C ILE A 432 -31.37 19.70 -0.46
N ASN A 433 -30.86 20.81 0.07
CA ASN A 433 -31.52 22.11 -0.05
C ASN A 433 -30.99 22.97 -1.22
N GLY A 434 -30.01 22.48 -1.98
CA GLY A 434 -29.46 23.13 -3.15
C GLY A 434 -28.70 24.43 -2.82
N LYS A 435 -27.89 24.45 -1.76
CA LYS A 435 -27.27 25.67 -1.25
C LYS A 435 -25.75 25.56 -1.13
N LEU A 436 -25.01 26.48 -1.77
CA LEU A 436 -23.59 26.68 -1.50
C LEU A 436 -23.41 27.28 -0.10
N LEU A 437 -22.52 26.70 0.71
CA LEU A 437 -22.28 27.10 2.11
C LEU A 437 -20.93 27.80 2.30
N ASP A 438 -19.87 27.30 1.66
CA ASP A 438 -18.49 27.81 1.82
C ASP A 438 -17.63 27.42 0.61
N ARG A 439 -16.57 28.21 0.34
CA ARG A 439 -15.52 27.88 -0.62
C ARG A 439 -14.15 28.21 -0.04
N LEU A 440 -13.21 27.30 -0.23
CA LEU A 440 -11.84 27.46 0.24
C LEU A 440 -10.87 27.41 -0.94
N PRO A 441 -10.07 28.47 -1.18
CA PRO A 441 -8.96 28.40 -2.13
C PRO A 441 -7.90 27.39 -1.68
N ILE A 442 -7.40 26.63 -2.62
CA ILE A 442 -6.36 25.62 -2.42
C ILE A 442 -5.30 25.76 -3.52
N HIS A 443 -4.33 24.84 -3.56
CA HIS A 443 -3.38 24.83 -4.68
C HIS A 443 -4.02 24.49 -6.01
N TYR A 444 -3.26 24.66 -7.08
CA TYR A 444 -3.79 24.69 -8.45
C TYR A 444 -4.28 23.35 -8.94
N ASN A 445 -5.34 23.42 -9.74
CA ASN A 445 -5.90 22.31 -10.47
C ASN A 445 -6.18 21.09 -9.59
N ILE A 446 -7.00 21.28 -8.58
CA ILE A 446 -7.45 20.15 -7.74
C ILE A 446 -8.13 19.10 -8.63
N GLY A 447 -7.62 17.87 -8.58
CA GLY A 447 -8.28 16.71 -9.15
C GLY A 447 -9.38 16.21 -8.22
N HIS A 448 -9.13 15.08 -7.60
CA HIS A 448 -10.04 14.54 -6.60
C HIS A 448 -9.84 15.18 -5.23
N LEU A 449 -10.77 14.86 -4.33
CA LEU A 449 -10.68 15.11 -2.91
C LEU A 449 -11.17 13.87 -2.16
N MET A 450 -10.80 13.74 -0.90
CA MET A 450 -11.36 12.72 -0.03
C MET A 450 -11.74 13.32 1.32
N THR A 451 -12.83 12.86 1.93
CA THR A 451 -13.12 12.99 3.33
C THR A 451 -12.93 11.65 4.03
N MET A 452 -12.90 11.64 5.34
CA MET A 452 -12.71 10.40 6.11
C MET A 452 -13.96 9.52 5.97
N HIS A 453 -13.83 8.32 5.36
CA HIS A 453 -14.94 7.44 4.95
C HIS A 453 -15.98 8.12 4.06
N GLY A 454 -15.60 9.10 3.25
CA GLY A 454 -16.51 10.03 2.60
C GLY A 454 -17.40 9.47 1.51
N ASP A 455 -17.07 8.32 0.97
CA ASP A 455 -17.83 7.59 -0.05
C ASP A 455 -18.61 6.38 0.53
N THR A 456 -18.61 6.20 1.86
CA THR A 456 -19.32 5.10 2.54
C THR A 456 -20.70 5.54 3.03
N VAL A 457 -21.47 4.59 3.57
CA VAL A 457 -22.75 4.87 4.24
C VAL A 457 -22.56 5.57 5.60
N LYS A 458 -21.33 5.67 6.11
CA LYS A 458 -20.99 6.27 7.41
C LYS A 458 -19.77 7.20 7.34
N PRO A 459 -19.84 8.32 6.65
CA PRO A 459 -18.77 9.30 6.65
C PRO A 459 -18.40 9.74 8.07
N ARG A 460 -17.08 10.00 8.30
CA ARG A 460 -16.56 10.39 9.63
C ARG A 460 -16.35 11.90 9.79
N GLY A 461 -16.33 12.66 8.71
CA GLY A 461 -16.06 14.10 8.73
C GLY A 461 -14.67 14.47 9.24
N LYS A 462 -14.54 15.55 10.02
CA LYS A 462 -13.32 16.15 10.61
C LYS A 462 -12.33 16.71 9.61
N TYR A 463 -11.85 15.91 8.67
CA TYR A 463 -10.79 16.26 7.73
C TYR A 463 -11.22 16.00 6.29
N LEU A 464 -10.67 16.84 5.41
CA LEU A 464 -10.70 16.66 3.96
C LEU A 464 -9.27 16.79 3.44
N VAL A 465 -8.89 15.99 2.46
CA VAL A 465 -7.63 16.14 1.73
C VAL A 465 -7.94 16.49 0.29
N SER A 466 -7.38 17.60 -0.19
CA SER A 466 -7.40 17.98 -1.60
C SER A 466 -6.16 17.45 -2.31
N LEU A 467 -6.35 16.87 -3.51
CA LEU A 467 -5.30 16.27 -4.33
C LEU A 467 -4.99 17.21 -5.49
N ASN A 468 -4.02 18.10 -5.28
CA ASN A 468 -3.72 19.19 -6.19
C ASN A 468 -2.66 18.78 -7.21
N LYS A 469 -2.90 19.11 -8.47
CA LYS A 469 -2.02 18.72 -9.59
C LYS A 469 -0.78 19.61 -9.72
N LEU A 470 -0.84 20.84 -9.22
CA LEU A 470 0.26 21.80 -9.29
C LEU A 470 0.46 22.53 -7.95
N ALA A 471 1.70 22.79 -7.59
CA ALA A 471 2.10 23.54 -6.40
C ALA A 471 3.36 24.38 -6.63
N ILE A 472 3.45 25.00 -7.82
CA ILE A 472 4.67 25.62 -8.34
C ILE A 472 5.12 26.88 -7.60
N ASP A 473 4.22 27.56 -6.92
CA ASP A 473 4.46 28.79 -6.19
C ASP A 473 4.85 28.54 -4.71
N ARG A 474 4.60 27.36 -4.19
CA ARG A 474 4.85 27.01 -2.79
C ARG A 474 6.12 26.19 -2.59
N PHE A 475 6.39 25.28 -3.50
CA PHE A 475 7.56 24.40 -3.43
C PHE A 475 8.51 24.68 -4.59
N GLN A 476 9.80 24.78 -4.28
CA GLN A 476 10.82 24.96 -5.33
C GLN A 476 10.86 23.72 -6.22
N PRO A 477 10.91 23.88 -7.54
CA PRO A 477 11.06 22.78 -8.46
C PRO A 477 12.35 22.01 -8.21
N VAL A 478 12.26 20.70 -8.16
CA VAL A 478 13.42 19.80 -7.96
C VAL A 478 13.75 18.99 -9.21
N GLY A 479 13.37 19.49 -10.35
CA GLY A 479 13.57 18.86 -11.65
C GLY A 479 12.64 19.45 -12.71
N PRO A 480 12.44 18.78 -13.85
CA PRO A 480 11.58 19.25 -14.92
C PRO A 480 10.07 19.18 -14.57
N LEU A 481 9.69 18.41 -13.53
CA LEU A 481 8.33 18.27 -13.06
C LEU A 481 8.11 19.13 -11.81
N HIS A 482 6.97 19.82 -11.77
CA HIS A 482 6.53 20.52 -10.58
C HIS A 482 5.99 19.54 -9.56
N PRO A 483 6.29 19.68 -8.26
CA PRO A 483 5.74 18.81 -7.25
C PRO A 483 4.22 19.00 -7.17
N GLN A 484 3.51 17.90 -7.11
CA GLN A 484 2.09 17.87 -6.74
C GLN A 484 1.99 17.92 -5.22
N ASN A 485 0.82 18.27 -4.69
CA ASN A 485 0.67 18.26 -3.24
C ASN A 485 -0.72 17.84 -2.78
N HIS A 486 -0.76 17.29 -1.57
CA HIS A 486 -2.00 17.07 -0.83
C HIS A 486 -2.13 18.14 0.24
N GLN A 487 -3.26 18.85 0.28
CA GLN A 487 -3.55 19.80 1.35
C GLN A 487 -4.60 19.24 2.30
N LEU A 488 -4.27 19.25 3.61
CA LEU A 488 -5.18 18.85 4.66
C LEU A 488 -6.04 20.06 5.06
N ILE A 489 -7.34 19.83 5.13
CA ILE A 489 -8.37 20.82 5.42
C ILE A 489 -9.18 20.37 6.63
N ASP A 490 -9.37 21.25 7.61
CA ASP A 490 -10.31 21.06 8.71
C ASP A 490 -11.73 21.39 8.25
N ILE A 491 -12.63 20.42 8.37
CA ILE A 491 -14.05 20.54 8.04
C ILE A 491 -14.97 20.39 9.25
N GLY A 492 -14.40 20.26 10.46
CA GLY A 492 -15.17 20.09 11.69
C GLY A 492 -15.98 21.33 12.11
N GLY A 493 -15.58 22.52 11.63
CA GLY A 493 -16.24 23.79 11.90
C GLY A 493 -17.35 24.16 10.92
N ASN A 494 -17.85 25.39 11.06
CA ASN A 494 -18.81 25.96 10.10
C ASN A 494 -18.13 26.46 8.82
N LYS A 495 -16.83 26.72 8.87
CA LYS A 495 -15.97 27.10 7.73
C LYS A 495 -14.82 26.13 7.62
N MET A 496 -14.38 25.92 6.38
CA MET A 496 -13.17 25.15 6.07
C MET A 496 -11.91 25.96 6.39
N SER A 497 -10.84 25.30 6.83
CA SER A 497 -9.54 25.93 7.01
C SER A 497 -8.38 25.00 6.66
N LEU A 498 -7.36 25.52 5.97
CA LEU A 498 -6.13 24.80 5.68
C LEU A 498 -5.35 24.49 6.97
N LEU A 499 -4.85 23.27 7.05
CA LEU A 499 -4.02 22.81 8.17
C LEU A 499 -2.60 22.48 7.76
N TYR A 500 -2.38 21.86 6.58
CA TYR A 500 -1.09 21.33 6.20
C TYR A 500 -0.95 21.20 4.68
N ASP A 501 0.29 21.37 4.19
CA ASP A 501 0.71 21.08 2.82
C ASP A 501 1.69 19.91 2.80
N MET A 502 1.40 18.87 2.06
CA MET A 502 2.29 17.73 1.86
C MET A 502 2.71 17.65 0.38
N PRO A 503 3.94 18.02 0.01
CA PRO A 503 4.42 17.79 -1.35
C PRO A 503 4.50 16.29 -1.64
N VAL A 504 4.05 15.89 -2.82
CA VAL A 504 4.05 14.50 -3.28
C VAL A 504 4.91 14.39 -4.53
N PRO A 505 6.15 13.94 -4.42
CA PRO A 505 7.10 13.91 -5.53
C PRO A 505 7.00 12.66 -6.41
N LEU A 506 6.01 11.80 -6.18
CA LEU A 506 5.78 10.60 -6.97
C LEU A 506 4.73 10.84 -8.05
N GLY A 507 5.03 10.49 -9.28
CA GLY A 507 4.12 10.39 -10.40
C GLY A 507 2.96 11.39 -10.42
N GLU A 508 1.79 10.96 -10.84
CA GLU A 508 0.55 11.76 -10.77
C GLU A 508 -0.42 11.18 -9.74
N PRO A 509 -0.31 11.50 -8.43
CA PRO A 509 -1.30 11.04 -7.47
C PRO A 509 -2.67 11.61 -7.85
N HIS A 510 -3.66 10.71 -8.04
CA HIS A 510 -4.93 11.06 -8.64
C HIS A 510 -6.09 10.99 -7.66
N TYR A 511 -6.25 9.88 -6.97
CA TYR A 511 -7.33 9.63 -6.01
C TYR A 511 -6.80 9.06 -4.70
N SER A 512 -7.56 9.23 -3.62
CA SER A 512 -7.20 8.76 -2.30
C SER A 512 -8.45 8.36 -1.51
N VAL A 513 -8.32 7.37 -0.65
CA VAL A 513 -9.33 6.94 0.31
C VAL A 513 -8.73 6.88 1.71
N ALA A 514 -9.51 7.14 2.76
CA ALA A 514 -9.02 7.14 4.14
C ALA A 514 -9.95 6.36 5.07
N ILE A 515 -9.34 5.55 5.94
CA ILE A 515 -10.00 4.67 6.89
C ILE A 515 -9.56 4.98 8.33
N GLU A 516 -10.43 4.80 9.31
CA GLU A 516 -10.04 4.80 10.72
C GLU A 516 -8.91 3.80 10.98
N ALA A 517 -7.79 4.25 11.55
CA ALA A 517 -6.62 3.41 11.80
C ALA A 517 -6.92 2.20 12.70
N SER A 518 -7.95 2.28 13.54
CA SER A 518 -8.41 1.19 14.42
C SER A 518 -9.01 -0.01 13.68
N LEU A 519 -9.48 0.20 12.44
CA LEU A 519 -10.03 -0.87 11.60
C LEU A 519 -8.94 -1.68 10.89
N LEU A 520 -7.76 -1.08 10.70
CA LEU A 520 -6.60 -1.78 10.15
C LEU A 520 -5.98 -2.67 11.22
N LYS A 521 -5.76 -3.93 10.88
CA LYS A 521 -5.17 -4.94 11.76
C LYS A 521 -4.00 -5.62 11.07
N PRO A 522 -2.95 -4.88 10.73
CA PRO A 522 -1.81 -5.47 10.07
C PRO A 522 -1.11 -6.47 11.00
N GLY A 523 -0.73 -7.60 10.43
CA GLY A 523 0.02 -8.63 11.11
C GLY A 523 1.13 -9.11 10.22
N ILE A 524 2.36 -8.72 10.53
CA ILE A 524 3.55 -9.07 9.74
C ILE A 524 4.22 -10.36 10.21
N ARG A 525 3.62 -11.06 11.17
CA ARG A 525 4.09 -12.35 11.67
C ARG A 525 3.19 -13.48 11.17
N TYR A 526 3.79 -14.41 10.46
CA TYR A 526 3.12 -15.57 9.88
C TYR A 526 3.44 -16.84 10.67
N LYS A 527 2.66 -17.89 10.45
CA LYS A 527 3.10 -19.23 10.78
C LYS A 527 4.39 -19.56 10.03
N VAL A 528 5.38 -20.13 10.73
CA VAL A 528 6.65 -20.49 10.08
C VAL A 528 6.39 -21.42 8.88
N GLY A 529 6.86 -21.01 7.72
CA GLY A 529 6.69 -21.72 6.47
C GLY A 529 5.60 -21.18 5.57
N THR A 530 4.95 -20.04 5.88
CA THR A 530 3.86 -19.49 5.07
C THR A 530 4.38 -18.88 3.77
N ASN A 531 3.73 -19.21 2.65
CA ASN A 531 3.81 -18.43 1.42
C ASN A 531 2.81 -17.26 1.53
N THR A 532 3.30 -16.04 1.65
CA THR A 532 2.44 -14.87 1.91
C THR A 532 1.55 -14.48 0.73
N ARG A 533 1.87 -14.95 -0.48
CA ARG A 533 1.04 -14.69 -1.68
C ARG A 533 -0.19 -15.60 -1.75
N THR A 534 -0.06 -16.84 -1.25
CA THR A 534 -1.19 -17.79 -1.23
C THR A 534 -1.88 -17.89 0.13
N GLY A 535 -1.19 -17.53 1.21
CA GLY A 535 -1.63 -17.74 2.58
C GLY A 535 -1.45 -19.18 3.09
N GLU A 536 -0.91 -20.07 2.24
CA GLU A 536 -0.73 -21.49 2.55
C GLU A 536 0.69 -21.79 3.06
N ILE A 537 0.85 -22.93 3.74
CA ILE A 537 2.18 -23.41 4.11
C ILE A 537 2.91 -23.88 2.87
N SER A 538 4.09 -23.33 2.61
CA SER A 538 4.93 -23.70 1.48
C SER A 538 5.41 -25.15 1.61
N PRO A 539 5.43 -25.94 0.53
CA PRO A 539 6.04 -27.26 0.50
C PRO A 539 7.55 -27.21 0.71
N HIS A 540 8.15 -26.03 0.56
CA HIS A 540 9.60 -25.78 0.72
C HIS A 540 9.96 -25.21 2.10
N LYS A 541 9.04 -25.22 3.04
CA LYS A 541 9.30 -24.84 4.42
C LYS A 541 10.51 -25.59 4.96
N THR A 542 11.45 -24.87 5.54
CA THR A 542 12.66 -25.40 6.17
C THR A 542 12.71 -24.98 7.64
N ARG A 543 13.06 -25.91 8.52
CA ARG A 543 13.30 -25.65 9.95
C ARG A 543 14.80 -25.61 10.22
N ALA A 544 15.18 -25.06 11.36
CA ALA A 544 16.56 -25.13 11.81
C ALA A 544 17.02 -26.59 11.93
N GLY A 545 18.17 -26.92 11.33
CA GLY A 545 18.72 -28.29 11.26
C GLY A 545 18.19 -29.12 10.09
N GLU A 546 17.24 -28.61 9.30
CA GLU A 546 16.75 -29.28 8.06
C GLU A 546 17.37 -28.69 6.79
N GLU A 547 18.26 -27.72 6.93
CA GLU A 547 18.89 -27.03 5.80
C GLU A 547 19.73 -28.02 4.99
N ARG A 548 19.61 -27.91 3.67
CA ARG A 548 20.27 -28.83 2.74
C ARG A 548 20.39 -28.24 1.36
N THR A 549 21.34 -28.79 0.61
CA THR A 549 21.49 -28.55 -0.84
C THR A 549 21.29 -29.83 -1.59
N GLU A 550 20.40 -29.83 -2.55
CA GLU A 550 20.08 -30.96 -3.42
C GLU A 550 20.58 -30.67 -4.82
N ARG A 551 21.08 -31.70 -5.55
CA ARG A 551 21.56 -31.56 -6.90
C ARG A 551 20.97 -32.66 -7.79
N SER A 552 20.46 -32.23 -8.94
CA SER A 552 20.00 -33.14 -10.02
C SER A 552 20.51 -32.59 -11.36
N GLY A 553 21.61 -33.19 -11.86
CA GLY A 553 22.31 -32.66 -13.01
C GLY A 553 22.86 -31.27 -12.80
N ASN A 554 22.44 -30.28 -13.62
CA ASN A 554 22.76 -28.86 -13.46
C ASN A 554 21.74 -28.08 -12.63
N LYS A 555 20.75 -28.75 -12.05
CA LYS A 555 19.78 -28.08 -11.14
C LYS A 555 20.23 -28.24 -9.71
N VAL A 556 20.37 -27.11 -9.03
CA VAL A 556 20.74 -27.04 -7.61
C VAL A 556 19.61 -26.40 -6.84
N THR A 557 19.08 -27.09 -5.84
CA THR A 557 18.05 -26.58 -4.95
C THR A 557 18.60 -26.45 -3.54
N VAL A 558 18.56 -25.27 -2.98
CA VAL A 558 19.00 -24.94 -1.63
C VAL A 558 17.77 -24.71 -0.77
N HIS A 559 17.68 -25.43 0.33
CA HIS A 559 16.69 -25.21 1.39
C HIS A 559 17.40 -24.59 2.58
N GLY A 560 17.09 -23.33 2.85
CA GLY A 560 17.81 -22.57 3.87
C GLY A 560 16.88 -21.85 4.84
N THR A 561 17.49 -21.28 5.87
CA THR A 561 16.79 -20.54 6.92
C THR A 561 17.41 -19.16 7.14
N LEU A 562 16.57 -18.24 7.57
CA LEU A 562 16.93 -16.89 8.00
C LEU A 562 16.56 -16.77 9.47
N ILE A 563 17.53 -16.38 10.26
CA ILE A 563 17.34 -16.02 11.66
C ILE A 563 18.37 -14.96 12.00
N ARG A 564 18.09 -14.08 12.97
CA ARG A 564 19.00 -12.97 13.27
C ARG A 564 20.47 -13.36 13.24
N SER A 565 21.16 -12.61 12.41
CA SER A 565 22.56 -12.61 12.03
C SER A 565 23.03 -13.86 11.30
N HIS A 566 22.13 -14.76 10.93
CA HIS A 566 22.49 -15.96 10.16
C HIS A 566 21.60 -16.18 8.94
N ILE A 567 22.25 -16.54 7.84
CA ILE A 567 21.63 -17.16 6.68
C ILE A 567 22.27 -18.55 6.58
N THR A 568 21.48 -19.59 6.69
CA THR A 568 21.99 -20.96 6.59
C THR A 568 21.47 -21.62 5.30
N PRO A 569 22.34 -22.25 4.48
CA PRO A 569 23.79 -22.40 4.67
C PRO A 569 24.57 -21.11 4.41
N GLU A 570 25.72 -20.90 5.02
CA GLU A 570 26.61 -19.76 4.81
C GLU A 570 27.43 -19.87 3.52
N ILE A 571 27.55 -21.05 2.97
CA ILE A 571 28.26 -21.33 1.72
C ILE A 571 27.39 -22.18 0.82
N ILE A 572 27.15 -21.67 -0.40
CA ILE A 572 26.42 -22.36 -1.46
C ILE A 572 27.40 -22.66 -2.58
N GLU A 573 27.77 -23.95 -2.73
CA GLU A 573 28.67 -24.41 -3.81
C GLU A 573 27.89 -24.86 -5.03
N VAL A 574 28.20 -24.25 -6.17
CA VAL A 574 27.59 -24.57 -7.47
C VAL A 574 28.64 -24.60 -8.55
N ASN A 575 28.32 -25.14 -9.72
CA ASN A 575 29.19 -25.13 -10.89
C ASN A 575 28.73 -24.09 -11.91
N GLU A 576 29.62 -23.62 -12.72
CA GLU A 576 29.31 -22.75 -13.86
C GLU A 576 28.25 -23.41 -14.76
N GLY A 577 27.14 -22.71 -15.00
CA GLY A 577 25.99 -23.17 -15.79
C GLY A 577 24.90 -23.87 -14.98
N ASP A 578 25.02 -23.94 -13.64
CA ASP A 578 23.97 -24.48 -12.79
C ASP A 578 22.76 -23.53 -12.72
N GLU A 579 21.56 -24.12 -12.77
CA GLU A 579 20.29 -23.47 -12.47
C GLU A 579 20.03 -23.56 -10.95
N VAL A 580 20.17 -22.45 -10.26
CA VAL A 580 20.09 -22.40 -8.79
C VAL A 580 18.71 -21.93 -8.36
N THR A 581 18.07 -22.71 -7.50
CA THR A 581 16.82 -22.35 -6.81
C THR A 581 17.10 -22.32 -5.30
N ILE A 582 16.79 -21.22 -4.65
CA ILE A 582 16.97 -21.07 -3.19
C ILE A 582 15.61 -20.82 -2.56
N HIS A 583 15.19 -21.71 -1.70
CA HIS A 583 14.02 -21.56 -0.82
C HIS A 583 14.50 -21.16 0.57
N LEU A 584 14.07 -20.00 1.06
CA LEU A 584 14.44 -19.52 2.37
C LEU A 584 13.20 -19.40 3.27
N THR A 585 13.33 -19.83 4.52
CA THR A 585 12.30 -19.66 5.55
C THR A 585 12.81 -18.75 6.65
N ASN A 586 12.11 -17.66 6.92
CA ASN A 586 12.39 -16.81 8.08
C ASN A 586 11.81 -17.48 9.33
N LEU A 587 12.68 -17.79 10.30
CA LEU A 587 12.33 -18.49 11.55
C LEU A 587 11.95 -17.53 12.69
N GLU A 588 12.02 -16.21 12.48
CA GLU A 588 11.72 -15.23 13.51
C GLU A 588 10.25 -15.26 13.92
N ARG A 589 9.99 -14.90 15.18
CA ARG A 589 8.64 -14.86 15.77
C ARG A 589 8.14 -13.47 16.10
N ALA A 590 9.04 -12.52 16.38
CA ALA A 590 8.65 -11.16 16.67
C ALA A 590 8.22 -10.41 15.40
N GLN A 591 7.23 -9.54 15.55
CA GLN A 591 6.89 -8.59 14.48
C GLN A 591 8.12 -7.75 14.16
N ASP A 592 8.17 -7.22 12.93
CA ASP A 592 9.25 -6.37 12.43
C ASP A 592 10.64 -7.03 12.32
N GLN A 593 10.72 -8.35 12.41
CA GLN A 593 11.96 -9.11 12.20
C GLN A 593 12.05 -9.61 10.75
N THR A 594 11.93 -8.68 9.84
CA THR A 594 12.12 -8.93 8.40
C THR A 594 13.60 -9.07 8.09
N HIS A 595 13.95 -10.02 7.23
CA HIS A 595 15.28 -10.20 6.69
C HIS A 595 15.27 -10.04 5.17
N GLY A 596 16.28 -9.38 4.63
CA GLY A 596 16.54 -9.37 3.20
C GLY A 596 17.45 -10.51 2.78
N PHE A 597 17.48 -10.79 1.49
CA PHE A 597 18.48 -11.66 0.87
C PHE A 597 18.78 -11.16 -0.54
N THR A 598 20.02 -10.86 -0.80
CA THR A 598 20.45 -10.43 -2.14
C THR A 598 21.69 -11.17 -2.60
N VAL A 599 21.73 -11.47 -3.90
CA VAL A 599 22.93 -11.89 -4.63
C VAL A 599 23.10 -10.93 -5.80
N SER A 600 23.78 -9.80 -5.55
CA SER A 600 23.84 -8.67 -6.49
C SER A 600 24.34 -9.08 -7.88
N LYS A 601 25.30 -10.01 -7.94
CA LYS A 601 25.85 -10.53 -9.20
C LYS A 601 24.77 -11.08 -10.13
N TYR A 602 23.73 -11.69 -9.58
CA TYR A 602 22.68 -12.36 -10.32
C TYR A 602 21.35 -11.62 -10.30
N ASN A 603 21.34 -10.34 -9.85
CA ASN A 603 20.12 -9.53 -9.73
C ASN A 603 19.02 -10.25 -8.94
N VAL A 604 19.42 -10.96 -7.88
CA VAL A 604 18.53 -11.62 -6.94
C VAL A 604 18.30 -10.71 -5.76
N ASN A 605 17.05 -10.51 -5.39
CA ASN A 605 16.65 -9.80 -4.19
C ASN A 605 15.38 -10.43 -3.61
N GLY A 606 15.23 -10.38 -2.29
CA GLY A 606 14.06 -10.90 -1.60
C GLY A 606 13.89 -10.24 -0.25
N SER A 607 12.65 -10.21 0.26
CA SER A 607 12.30 -9.76 1.59
C SER A 607 11.44 -10.82 2.27
N TRP A 608 11.80 -11.20 3.49
CA TRP A 608 11.17 -12.27 4.26
C TRP A 608 10.66 -11.73 5.59
N GLU A 609 9.37 -11.51 5.69
CA GLU A 609 8.69 -11.23 6.96
C GLU A 609 8.79 -12.44 7.89
N PRO A 610 8.62 -12.25 9.21
CA PRO A 610 8.64 -13.34 10.19
C PRO A 610 7.68 -14.48 9.80
N GLY A 611 8.22 -15.68 9.67
CA GLY A 611 7.50 -16.89 9.26
C GLY A 611 7.35 -17.12 7.75
N LYS A 612 7.70 -16.16 6.90
CA LYS A 612 7.57 -16.29 5.44
C LYS A 612 8.55 -17.32 4.86
N THR A 613 8.08 -18.12 3.90
CA THR A 613 8.92 -18.89 2.98
C THR A 613 8.74 -18.37 1.57
N ALA A 614 9.82 -17.99 0.91
CA ALA A 614 9.83 -17.55 -0.48
C ALA A 614 11.02 -18.08 -1.24
N THR A 615 10.99 -17.91 -2.56
CA THR A 615 11.90 -18.54 -3.51
C THR A 615 12.60 -17.49 -4.37
N VAL A 616 13.91 -17.67 -4.57
CA VAL A 616 14.67 -16.92 -5.59
C VAL A 616 15.39 -17.89 -6.51
N LYS A 617 15.62 -17.45 -7.75
CA LYS A 617 16.28 -18.28 -8.80
C LYS A 617 17.26 -17.45 -9.60
N PHE A 618 18.34 -18.11 -10.02
CA PHE A 618 19.30 -17.55 -10.96
C PHE A 618 20.07 -18.67 -11.68
N THR A 619 20.75 -18.32 -12.78
CA THR A 619 21.72 -19.20 -13.43
C THR A 619 23.11 -18.76 -13.01
N ALA A 620 23.93 -19.69 -12.53
CA ALA A 620 25.30 -19.45 -12.10
C ALA A 620 26.25 -19.44 -13.32
N ASP A 621 26.13 -18.43 -14.18
CA ASP A 621 26.79 -18.33 -15.49
C ASP A 621 28.19 -17.72 -15.44
N VAL A 622 28.61 -17.21 -14.29
CA VAL A 622 29.93 -16.61 -14.08
C VAL A 622 30.66 -17.30 -12.94
N PRO A 623 31.84 -17.92 -13.16
CA PRO A 623 32.62 -18.50 -12.08
C PRO A 623 33.20 -17.43 -11.17
N GLY A 624 33.27 -17.73 -9.87
CA GLY A 624 33.78 -16.83 -8.85
C GLY A 624 33.17 -17.02 -7.47
N VAL A 625 33.46 -16.08 -6.58
CA VAL A 625 32.95 -16.03 -5.20
C VAL A 625 32.08 -14.78 -5.06
N PHE A 626 30.80 -14.96 -4.86
CA PHE A 626 29.84 -13.87 -4.83
C PHE A 626 29.15 -13.82 -3.47
N PRO A 627 29.17 -12.67 -2.77
CA PRO A 627 28.51 -12.52 -1.49
C PRO A 627 26.99 -12.53 -1.66
N TYR A 628 26.30 -13.11 -0.68
CA TYR A 628 24.91 -12.83 -0.39
C TYR A 628 24.80 -12.33 1.06
N TYR A 629 23.83 -11.47 1.30
CA TYR A 629 23.71 -10.83 2.61
C TYR A 629 22.28 -10.33 2.85
N CYS A 630 21.99 -10.04 4.13
CA CYS A 630 20.77 -9.41 4.54
C CYS A 630 20.75 -7.94 4.12
N THR A 631 19.66 -7.48 3.49
CA THR A 631 19.46 -6.09 3.07
C THR A 631 18.63 -5.28 4.06
N GLU A 632 17.98 -5.93 5.03
CA GLU A 632 17.16 -5.31 6.06
C GLU A 632 17.93 -5.21 7.37
N PHE A 633 18.04 -4.00 7.92
CA PHE A 633 18.75 -3.82 9.20
C PHE A 633 17.99 -4.51 10.35
N CYS A 634 18.39 -5.71 10.70
CA CYS A 634 17.64 -6.62 11.55
C CYS A 634 18.17 -6.75 12.99
N SER A 635 19.46 -6.49 13.23
CA SER A 635 20.08 -6.65 14.55
C SER A 635 21.43 -5.94 14.67
N ALA A 636 22.02 -5.96 15.87
CA ALA A 636 23.36 -5.44 16.11
C ALA A 636 24.44 -6.16 15.27
N LEU A 637 24.20 -7.41 14.89
CA LEU A 637 25.09 -8.23 14.05
C LEU A 637 24.57 -8.33 12.60
N HIS A 638 23.88 -7.29 12.12
CA HIS A 638 23.32 -7.28 10.77
C HIS A 638 24.39 -7.46 9.68
N LEU A 639 25.57 -6.87 9.85
CA LEU A 639 26.66 -6.97 8.87
C LEU A 639 27.30 -8.36 8.80
N GLU A 640 27.15 -9.17 9.84
CA GLU A 640 27.61 -10.55 9.89
C GLU A 640 26.61 -11.53 9.26
N MET A 641 25.40 -11.07 8.96
CA MET A 641 24.37 -11.85 8.28
C MET A 641 24.63 -11.95 6.78
N GLN A 642 25.62 -12.75 6.41
CA GLN A 642 26.13 -12.91 5.06
C GLN A 642 26.59 -14.36 4.79
N GLY A 643 26.84 -14.64 3.53
CA GLY A 643 27.47 -15.87 3.06
C GLY A 643 27.96 -15.71 1.62
N TYR A 644 28.34 -16.81 1.00
CA TYR A 644 28.94 -16.79 -0.34
C TYR A 644 28.38 -17.86 -1.26
N VAL A 645 28.07 -17.49 -2.48
CA VAL A 645 27.88 -18.42 -3.60
C VAL A 645 29.25 -18.65 -4.25
N LEU A 646 29.71 -19.87 -4.21
CA LEU A 646 30.96 -20.30 -4.83
C LEU A 646 30.64 -20.99 -6.16
N VAL A 647 30.84 -20.29 -7.25
CA VAL A 647 30.61 -20.80 -8.60
C VAL A 647 31.93 -21.35 -9.12
N LYS A 648 32.02 -22.66 -9.15
CA LYS A 648 33.23 -23.37 -9.61
C LYS A 648 33.27 -23.41 -11.13
N PRO A 649 34.39 -23.01 -11.78
CA PRO A 649 34.54 -23.15 -13.22
C PRO A 649 34.52 -24.61 -13.65
N LYS A 650 34.23 -24.87 -14.92
CA LYS A 650 34.21 -26.22 -15.47
C LYS A 650 35.54 -26.94 -15.22
N GLY A 651 35.46 -28.14 -14.67
CA GLY A 651 36.64 -28.94 -14.36
C GLY A 651 37.37 -28.60 -13.03
N TYR A 652 36.85 -27.70 -12.23
CA TYR A 652 37.41 -27.36 -10.90
C TYR A 652 37.26 -28.54 -9.94
N LYS A 653 38.33 -28.96 -9.28
CA LYS A 653 38.38 -30.14 -8.41
C LYS A 653 38.57 -29.85 -6.95
N ALA A 654 39.06 -28.67 -6.57
CA ALA A 654 39.28 -28.29 -5.18
C ALA A 654 37.94 -28.06 -4.47
N LYS A 655 37.89 -28.36 -3.18
CA LYS A 655 36.77 -28.02 -2.29
C LYS A 655 37.08 -26.71 -1.56
N VAL A 656 36.07 -26.02 -1.08
CA VAL A 656 36.25 -24.79 -0.30
C VAL A 656 37.16 -25.03 0.89
N GLY A 657 37.02 -26.14 1.61
CA GLY A 657 37.90 -26.50 2.71
C GLY A 657 39.39 -26.57 2.37
N ASP A 658 39.74 -26.83 1.09
CA ASP A 658 41.13 -26.82 0.64
C ASP A 658 41.72 -25.40 0.49
N LEU A 659 40.87 -24.39 0.52
CA LEU A 659 41.22 -22.97 0.39
C LEU A 659 41.29 -22.28 1.77
N MET A 660 40.88 -22.95 2.85
CA MET A 660 40.88 -22.37 4.18
C MET A 660 42.29 -22.19 4.72
N ALA A 661 42.47 -21.10 5.48
CA ALA A 661 43.77 -20.81 6.13
C ALA A 661 44.18 -21.95 7.04
N LYS A 662 45.48 -22.21 7.13
CA LYS A 662 46.04 -23.22 7.99
C LYS A 662 46.17 -22.77 9.45
N ASP A 663 46.06 -21.47 9.71
CA ASP A 663 46.13 -20.93 11.04
C ASP A 663 44.87 -21.30 11.84
N GLN A 664 45.08 -21.92 12.95
CA GLN A 664 44.00 -22.39 13.84
C GLN A 664 43.94 -21.55 15.11
N TYR A 665 42.75 -21.34 15.61
CA TYR A 665 42.54 -20.72 16.93
C TYR A 665 43.20 -21.53 18.02
N THR A 666 43.75 -20.80 19.00
CA THR A 666 44.46 -21.37 20.17
C THR A 666 43.52 -21.51 21.37
N GLN A 667 44.01 -22.10 22.47
CA GLN A 667 43.29 -22.13 23.75
C GLN A 667 42.97 -20.70 24.23
N ALA A 668 43.92 -19.77 24.09
CA ALA A 668 43.70 -18.38 24.50
C ALA A 668 42.56 -17.70 23.71
N ASP A 669 42.42 -17.99 22.41
CA ASP A 669 41.32 -17.49 21.58
C ASP A 669 39.98 -18.07 22.06
N TYR A 670 39.93 -19.37 22.38
CA TYR A 670 38.76 -20.00 22.95
C TYR A 670 38.34 -19.38 24.28
N GLU A 671 39.28 -19.21 25.21
CA GLU A 671 39.04 -18.61 26.54
C GLU A 671 38.55 -17.16 26.40
N LYS A 672 39.11 -16.39 25.46
CA LYS A 672 38.64 -15.03 25.11
C LYS A 672 37.19 -15.03 24.60
N GLN A 673 36.85 -15.99 23.72
CA GLN A 673 35.50 -16.10 23.19
C GLN A 673 34.48 -16.51 24.26
N VAL A 674 34.84 -17.47 25.12
CA VAL A 674 34.01 -17.89 26.28
C VAL A 674 33.77 -16.72 27.24
N LYS A 675 34.79 -15.89 27.47
CA LYS A 675 34.65 -14.66 28.27
C LYS A 675 33.60 -13.72 27.69
N ALA A 676 33.60 -13.52 26.38
CA ALA A 676 32.59 -12.71 25.73
C ALA A 676 31.16 -13.28 25.89
N CYS A 677 31.03 -14.63 25.87
CA CYS A 677 29.75 -15.31 26.17
C CYS A 677 29.26 -15.01 27.58
N VAL A 678 30.19 -15.10 28.60
CA VAL A 678 29.84 -14.83 30.00
C VAL A 678 29.42 -13.35 30.20
N GLU A 679 30.15 -12.43 29.61
CA GLU A 679 29.83 -10.99 29.66
C GLU A 679 28.46 -10.69 29.03
N THR A 680 28.15 -11.30 27.92
CA THR A 680 26.86 -11.16 27.27
C THR A 680 25.72 -11.77 28.07
N GLN A 681 25.96 -12.93 28.71
CA GLN A 681 24.99 -13.56 29.61
C GLN A 681 24.63 -12.63 30.79
N ALA A 682 25.60 -11.93 31.37
CA ALA A 682 25.32 -10.98 32.44
C ALA A 682 24.40 -9.81 31.98
N VAL A 683 24.51 -9.37 30.74
CA VAL A 683 23.60 -8.38 30.16
C VAL A 683 22.19 -8.96 30.03
N ILE A 684 22.06 -10.19 29.53
CA ILE A 684 20.78 -10.90 29.41
C ILE A 684 20.11 -11.04 30.76
N ASP A 685 20.85 -11.50 31.79
CA ASP A 685 20.33 -11.66 33.12
C ASP A 685 19.81 -10.36 33.74
N GLY A 686 20.51 -9.25 33.51
CA GLY A 686 20.08 -7.91 33.91
C GLY A 686 18.77 -7.46 33.18
N VAL A 687 18.66 -7.73 31.92
CA VAL A 687 17.46 -7.40 31.11
C VAL A 687 16.28 -8.28 31.52
N VAL A 688 16.49 -9.59 31.71
CA VAL A 688 15.46 -10.52 32.17
C VAL A 688 14.97 -10.12 33.57
N GLY A 689 15.88 -9.76 34.48
CA GLY A 689 15.53 -9.27 35.82
C GLY A 689 14.67 -8.02 35.78
N PHE A 690 14.96 -7.08 34.84
CA PHE A 690 14.13 -5.91 34.65
C PHE A 690 12.75 -6.28 34.13
N ILE A 691 12.65 -7.07 33.04
CA ILE A 691 11.38 -7.40 32.37
C ILE A 691 10.48 -8.19 33.34
N THR A 692 11.01 -9.18 34.02
CA THR A 692 10.24 -10.02 34.97
C THR A 692 9.80 -9.26 36.21
N GLY A 693 10.50 -8.18 36.55
CA GLY A 693 10.07 -7.22 37.59
C GLY A 693 8.96 -6.30 37.18
N GLN A 694 8.51 -6.36 35.94
CA GLN A 694 7.42 -5.52 35.38
C GLN A 694 6.20 -6.38 34.99
N ASN A 695 5.04 -5.73 34.84
CA ASN A 695 3.82 -6.39 34.35
C ASN A 695 3.85 -6.57 32.81
N TYR A 696 4.90 -7.22 32.29
CA TYR A 696 5.14 -7.31 30.85
C TYR A 696 4.08 -8.13 30.11
N LYS A 697 3.37 -9.03 30.78
CA LYS A 697 2.33 -9.90 30.18
C LYS A 697 1.12 -9.11 29.67
N ASP A 698 0.92 -7.88 30.15
CA ASP A 698 -0.12 -6.99 29.68
C ASP A 698 0.23 -6.32 28.33
N PHE A 699 1.46 -6.50 27.84
CA PHE A 699 1.97 -5.89 26.63
C PHE A 699 2.28 -6.97 25.58
N ALA A 700 1.31 -7.26 24.70
CA ALA A 700 1.47 -8.32 23.68
C ALA A 700 2.75 -8.20 22.83
N PRO A 701 3.22 -7.01 22.40
CA PRO A 701 4.50 -6.89 21.71
C PRO A 701 5.70 -7.34 22.56
N VAL A 702 5.68 -7.08 23.87
CA VAL A 702 6.75 -7.49 24.77
C VAL A 702 6.74 -9.00 25.01
N VAL A 703 5.55 -9.58 25.13
CA VAL A 703 5.41 -11.04 25.24
C VAL A 703 6.06 -11.73 24.04
N ALA A 704 5.77 -11.27 22.83
CA ALA A 704 6.37 -11.81 21.61
C ALA A 704 7.91 -11.68 21.59
N LEU A 705 8.44 -10.53 22.02
CA LEU A 705 9.90 -10.32 22.13
C LEU A 705 10.54 -11.24 23.17
N VAL A 706 9.88 -11.47 24.32
CA VAL A 706 10.37 -12.38 25.36
C VAL A 706 10.39 -13.83 24.87
N GLU A 707 9.34 -14.26 24.17
CA GLU A 707 9.29 -15.59 23.55
C GLU A 707 10.41 -15.77 22.52
N ASP A 708 10.64 -14.78 21.66
CA ASP A 708 11.71 -14.79 20.67
C ASP A 708 13.10 -14.84 21.33
N ALA A 709 13.37 -13.98 22.33
CA ALA A 709 14.63 -14.00 23.06
C ALA A 709 14.88 -15.35 23.73
N THR A 710 13.85 -15.97 24.32
CA THR A 710 13.93 -17.28 24.93
C THR A 710 14.30 -18.38 23.95
N GLU A 711 13.73 -18.30 22.72
CA GLU A 711 14.06 -19.24 21.66
C GLU A 711 15.51 -19.12 21.21
N GLN A 712 16.03 -17.87 21.06
CA GLN A 712 17.44 -17.65 20.73
C GLN A 712 18.37 -18.24 21.78
N LEU A 713 18.03 -18.13 23.05
CA LEU A 713 18.79 -18.79 24.14
C LEU A 713 18.72 -20.33 24.05
N GLY A 714 17.56 -20.87 23.67
CA GLY A 714 17.43 -22.32 23.39
C GLY A 714 18.35 -22.77 22.26
N TYR A 715 18.47 -22.00 21.19
CA TYR A 715 19.42 -22.31 20.10
C TYR A 715 20.88 -22.17 20.52
N ALA A 716 21.21 -21.36 21.50
CA ALA A 716 22.57 -21.18 22.01
C ALA A 716 23.12 -22.43 22.71
N GLU A 717 22.27 -23.29 23.30
CA GLU A 717 22.69 -24.45 24.08
C GLU A 717 23.40 -25.51 23.23
N GLY A 718 23.00 -25.74 21.98
CA GLY A 718 23.66 -26.67 21.08
C GLY A 718 25.11 -26.30 20.79
N PRO A 719 25.37 -25.09 20.27
CA PRO A 719 26.74 -24.59 20.04
C PRO A 719 27.59 -24.55 21.33
N LYS A 720 27.00 -24.16 22.46
CA LYS A 720 27.67 -24.18 23.75
C LYS A 720 28.18 -25.58 24.10
N GLY A 721 27.30 -26.59 24.09
CA GLY A 721 27.68 -27.96 24.36
C GLY A 721 28.78 -28.49 23.44
N LYS A 722 28.71 -28.17 22.12
CA LYS A 722 29.75 -28.53 21.16
C LYS A 722 31.09 -27.81 21.45
N ALA A 723 31.05 -26.53 21.79
CA ALA A 723 32.26 -25.79 22.16
C ALA A 723 32.98 -26.42 23.37
N GLU A 724 32.23 -26.76 24.39
CA GLU A 724 32.74 -27.42 25.58
C GLU A 724 33.30 -28.83 25.28
N GLU A 725 32.60 -29.62 24.45
CA GLU A 725 33.04 -30.95 24.01
C GLU A 725 34.35 -30.89 23.22
N GLU A 726 34.47 -29.98 22.27
CA GLU A 726 35.65 -29.83 21.43
C GLU A 726 36.86 -29.30 22.23
N ALA A 727 36.61 -28.37 23.16
CA ALA A 727 37.65 -27.89 24.08
C ALA A 727 38.18 -29.02 24.99
N ALA A 728 37.31 -29.89 25.50
CA ALA A 728 37.70 -31.04 26.29
C ALA A 728 38.57 -32.04 25.50
N LYS A 729 38.45 -32.09 24.18
CA LYS A 729 39.31 -32.88 23.28
C LYS A 729 40.62 -32.15 22.91
N GLY A 730 40.82 -30.92 23.34
CA GLY A 730 41.96 -30.07 22.93
C GLY A 730 41.85 -29.49 21.52
N ASN A 731 40.68 -29.59 20.87
CA ASN A 731 40.42 -29.02 19.56
C ASN A 731 39.95 -27.57 19.65
N TYR A 732 40.87 -26.69 20.04
CA TYR A 732 40.53 -25.29 20.31
C TYR A 732 40.08 -24.50 19.08
N HIS A 733 40.50 -24.89 17.88
CA HIS A 733 39.98 -24.26 16.65
C HIS A 733 38.48 -24.47 16.53
N SER A 734 38.03 -25.72 16.56
CA SER A 734 36.59 -26.04 16.49
C SER A 734 35.82 -25.47 17.68
N ALA A 735 36.40 -25.58 18.88
CA ALA A 735 35.80 -25.03 20.11
C ALA A 735 35.55 -23.53 20.02
N THR A 736 36.50 -22.74 19.46
CA THR A 736 36.35 -21.30 19.27
C THR A 736 35.24 -20.94 18.27
N LEU A 737 35.14 -21.67 17.15
CA LEU A 737 34.08 -21.49 16.18
C LEU A 737 32.69 -21.74 16.78
N TRP A 738 32.55 -22.85 17.53
CA TRP A 738 31.29 -23.14 18.23
C TRP A 738 30.98 -22.15 19.35
N ALA A 739 31.96 -21.68 20.09
CA ALA A 739 31.80 -20.64 21.09
C ALA A 739 31.39 -19.30 20.45
N GLY A 740 31.88 -19.01 19.21
CA GLY A 740 31.45 -17.86 18.42
C GLY A 740 29.97 -17.94 18.05
N GLN A 741 29.47 -19.10 17.63
CA GLN A 741 28.05 -19.31 17.35
C GLN A 741 27.19 -19.19 18.63
N TRP A 742 27.64 -19.78 19.76
CA TRP A 742 26.98 -19.61 21.04
C TRP A 742 26.86 -18.13 21.42
N TRP A 743 27.94 -17.36 21.31
CA TRP A 743 27.96 -15.93 21.60
C TRP A 743 26.99 -15.16 20.71
N GLN A 744 26.93 -15.46 19.40
CA GLN A 744 26.02 -14.81 18.48
C GLN A 744 24.55 -14.99 18.88
N TYR A 745 24.13 -16.19 19.29
CA TYR A 745 22.76 -16.40 19.78
C TYR A 745 22.48 -15.62 21.07
N GLN A 746 23.46 -15.50 21.95
CA GLN A 746 23.33 -14.68 23.15
C GLN A 746 23.19 -13.18 22.81
N VAL A 747 23.99 -12.66 21.87
CA VAL A 747 23.88 -11.26 21.42
C VAL A 747 22.50 -10.99 20.84
N LYS A 748 21.95 -11.92 20.06
CA LYS A 748 20.58 -11.82 19.53
C LYS A 748 19.55 -11.75 20.66
N ALA A 749 19.64 -12.64 21.63
CA ALA A 749 18.74 -12.63 22.77
C ALA A 749 18.84 -11.35 23.60
N ALA A 750 20.06 -10.82 23.80
CA ALA A 750 20.29 -9.55 24.48
C ALA A 750 19.67 -8.37 23.71
N ASP A 751 19.87 -8.30 22.39
CA ASP A 751 19.28 -7.26 21.54
C ASP A 751 17.74 -7.27 21.63
N ILE A 752 17.12 -8.43 21.50
CA ILE A 752 15.66 -8.60 21.61
C ILE A 752 15.17 -8.19 23.00
N GLY A 753 15.86 -8.65 24.04
CA GLY A 753 15.52 -8.32 25.43
C GLY A 753 15.63 -6.82 25.71
N LEU A 754 16.67 -6.15 25.20
CA LEU A 754 16.82 -4.69 25.31
C LEU A 754 15.69 -3.93 24.62
N ARG A 755 15.22 -4.40 23.47
CA ARG A 755 14.05 -3.82 22.79
C ARG A 755 12.78 -3.98 23.63
N ALA A 756 12.57 -5.16 24.21
CA ALA A 756 11.46 -5.41 25.14
C ALA A 756 11.51 -4.47 26.35
N LYS A 757 12.70 -4.29 26.95
CA LYS A 757 12.95 -3.35 28.03
C LYS A 757 12.62 -1.91 27.62
N THR A 758 13.15 -1.46 26.49
CA THR A 758 12.91 -0.10 25.97
C THR A 758 11.41 0.14 25.74
N TYR A 759 10.70 -0.85 25.18
CA TYR A 759 9.26 -0.74 25.00
C TYR A 759 8.52 -0.52 26.34
N LEU A 760 8.87 -1.30 27.38
CA LEU A 760 8.27 -1.17 28.71
C LEU A 760 8.56 0.20 29.35
N GLU A 761 9.80 0.70 29.21
CA GLU A 761 10.18 2.03 29.69
C GLU A 761 9.38 3.16 29.01
N GLN A 762 9.16 3.05 27.70
CA GLN A 762 8.43 4.06 26.94
C GLN A 762 6.91 4.05 27.17
N HIS A 763 6.33 2.89 27.50
CA HIS A 763 4.88 2.74 27.64
C HIS A 763 4.41 2.69 29.09
N GLY A 764 5.28 3.06 30.05
CA GLY A 764 4.90 3.25 31.44
C GLY A 764 4.51 1.95 32.15
N SER A 765 5.27 0.88 31.95
CA SER A 765 5.10 -0.37 32.70
C SER A 765 5.10 -0.13 34.21
N LYS A 766 4.29 -0.89 34.95
CA LYS A 766 4.26 -0.82 36.40
C LYS A 766 5.03 -2.00 36.97
N PRO A 767 5.86 -1.81 38.04
CA PRO A 767 6.49 -2.91 38.71
C PRO A 767 5.45 -3.90 39.23
N VAL A 768 5.77 -5.18 39.12
CA VAL A 768 4.98 -6.25 39.74
C VAL A 768 5.13 -6.10 41.27
N LYS A 769 4.00 -5.95 41.98
CA LYS A 769 3.96 -5.83 43.42
C LYS A 769 4.28 -7.15 44.11
#